data_c527fbe43ac9bedddba2819f36485bdc
#
_entry.id   c527fbe43ac9bedddba2819f36485bdc
#
_cell.length_a   1.000
_cell.length_b   1.000
_cell.length_c   1.000
_cell.angle_alpha   90.00
_cell.angle_beta   90.00
_cell.angle_gamma   90.00
#
_symmetry.space_group_name_H-M   'P 1'
#
loop_
_entity.id
_entity.type
_entity.pdbx_description
1 polymer ?
#
loop_
_entity_poly.entity_id
_entity_poly.type
_entity_poly.pdbx_seq_one_letter_code
_entity_poly.pdbx_strand_id
1 'polypeptide(L)'
;MYKIPESLIADIKYNQQLIEQFNKGEISGAQLKSHRVPMGIYEQRQDGHYMLRIRCTGGLITPRQLRRVAAVARQVECSHIHITTRQEVQIHDVSINQAIPALISLQEEGLSTQGGGGNTIRNILVNELGGISDRQTFDPYPYAIGLTTRLIAEKDSWSMPRKLKIAFDMNEEDANFSLVADLGLIPLIKDGQRGFRVLLGGSVASRPHKGWQIFDFLPEKDLFRAAKAAKNFFNLNGNRKNRYKARIRYIFYKNGEEEAKRLYFEEYDKLVNETSLDFEPAVLPFEYKEPKFASINDESEAFKTWKHRYTQKQSVGDGYYAVIPFLHGNTTPEVFDKIADFLEEFGNDVIRFTPRQNMQVRNIPENYLPNVYQFFKGLGLHLDVPVILNNLTSCTGADTCRLGICLPKGLVKGIRHKLEQSNLDLDQLPDLKININGCSNSCAQNAWSDLGFSGRIGRVGDQPYPAYTVWARVNGATELAEALGYLAAKDIPSFVVDYLGSYLQFKAQYESYDAFVRAKGAEVIKEAIARYQNVPAFDEDKNYYFDWGANEIFSLTNHGQAECSAGLFDIIELDQATIKEKQDALAQPGADKDRLLRDIVFSASRMLLVTRGADPRTDDEVYANFEDLFIDAGIVSADFRSVVEKARHSESLIAVREQVDALAAKVIELYANMDDSLQFKTVVAPAPQKAEPAKNDGITDDADVKKDFRGVACPMNFVKTKIELSTMKSGQLLEILLDDGQPINNVPGSVRQEGHEVLSTEKVDNYWKVLIRKK
;
A
#
# COMPACT_ATOMS: atom_id res chain seq x y z
N MET A 1 14.12 -19.52 -4.84
CA MET A 1 13.05 -18.80 -4.11
C MET A 1 13.67 -17.87 -3.09
N TYR A 2 12.94 -16.84 -2.60
CA TYR A 2 13.46 -15.99 -1.53
C TYR A 2 13.67 -16.77 -0.23
N LYS A 3 14.63 -16.32 0.57
CA LYS A 3 14.94 -16.94 1.86
C LYS A 3 14.07 -16.31 2.96
N ILE A 4 13.40 -17.14 3.73
CA ILE A 4 12.62 -16.72 4.89
C ILE A 4 13.58 -16.42 6.05
N PRO A 5 13.45 -15.27 6.74
CA PRO A 5 14.30 -14.95 7.88
C PRO A 5 13.96 -15.82 9.09
N GLU A 6 14.97 -16.17 9.88
CA GLU A 6 14.80 -16.97 11.11
C GLU A 6 13.88 -16.29 12.14
N SER A 7 13.83 -14.96 12.16
CA SER A 7 12.94 -14.18 13.03
C SER A 7 11.47 -14.51 12.81
N LEU A 8 11.07 -15.00 11.62
CA LEU A 8 9.67 -15.33 11.32
C LEU A 8 9.11 -16.39 12.29
N ILE A 9 9.92 -17.38 12.71
CA ILE A 9 9.49 -18.41 13.66
C ILE A 9 9.08 -17.78 14.99
N ALA A 10 9.89 -16.82 15.47
CA ALA A 10 9.59 -16.09 16.70
C ALA A 10 8.33 -15.23 16.57
N ASP A 11 8.13 -14.61 15.40
CA ASP A 11 6.95 -13.78 15.11
C ASP A 11 5.66 -14.62 15.03
N ILE A 12 5.73 -15.83 14.46
CA ILE A 12 4.61 -16.79 14.43
C ILE A 12 4.25 -17.21 15.87
N LYS A 13 5.23 -17.57 16.69
CA LYS A 13 4.99 -17.96 18.11
C LYS A 13 4.37 -16.81 18.92
N TYR A 14 4.84 -15.60 18.71
CA TYR A 14 4.28 -14.42 19.39
C TYR A 14 2.82 -14.19 18.97
N ASN A 15 2.51 -14.27 17.68
CA ASN A 15 1.13 -14.16 17.22
C ASN A 15 0.24 -15.31 17.75
N GLN A 16 0.77 -16.52 17.96
CA GLN A 16 0.04 -17.60 18.63
C GLN A 16 -0.36 -17.18 20.04
N GLN A 17 0.57 -16.66 20.83
CA GLN A 17 0.29 -16.18 22.20
C GLN A 17 -0.78 -15.07 22.21
N LEU A 18 -0.69 -14.10 21.27
CA LEU A 18 -1.69 -13.05 21.15
C LEU A 18 -3.09 -13.59 20.79
N ILE A 19 -3.17 -14.61 19.93
CA ILE A 19 -4.45 -15.26 19.60
C ILE A 19 -5.02 -15.99 20.82
N GLU A 20 -4.19 -16.66 21.60
CA GLU A 20 -4.61 -17.32 22.84
C GLU A 20 -5.14 -16.32 23.88
N GLN A 21 -4.45 -15.18 24.06
CA GLN A 21 -4.89 -14.08 24.93
C GLN A 21 -6.20 -13.44 24.43
N PHE A 22 -6.33 -13.25 23.12
CA PHE A 22 -7.57 -12.74 22.51
C PHE A 22 -8.75 -13.68 22.77
N ASN A 23 -8.57 -15.00 22.59
CA ASN A 23 -9.60 -15.98 22.84
C ASN A 23 -10.05 -16.03 24.32
N LYS A 24 -9.14 -15.72 25.24
CA LYS A 24 -9.45 -15.59 26.67
C LYS A 24 -10.06 -14.24 27.05
N GLY A 25 -10.12 -13.29 26.11
CA GLY A 25 -10.59 -11.92 26.38
C GLY A 25 -9.58 -11.05 27.14
N GLU A 26 -8.32 -11.46 27.21
CA GLU A 26 -7.23 -10.73 27.89
C GLU A 26 -6.75 -9.52 27.08
N ILE A 27 -6.84 -9.61 25.74
CA ILE A 27 -6.53 -8.50 24.82
C ILE A 27 -7.69 -8.22 23.88
N SER A 28 -7.77 -6.98 23.40
CA SER A 28 -8.79 -6.56 22.42
C SER A 28 -8.46 -7.02 20.99
N GLY A 29 -9.48 -7.07 20.13
CA GLY A 29 -9.27 -7.29 18.69
C GLY A 29 -8.39 -6.23 18.02
N ALA A 30 -8.35 -5.00 18.56
CA ALA A 30 -7.48 -3.94 18.07
C ALA A 30 -5.99 -4.23 18.40
N GLN A 31 -5.70 -4.75 19.57
CA GLN A 31 -4.34 -5.18 19.94
C GLN A 31 -3.88 -6.35 19.06
N LEU A 32 -4.70 -7.40 18.91
CA LEU A 32 -4.38 -8.52 18.01
C LEU A 32 -4.16 -8.03 16.57
N LYS A 33 -4.96 -7.09 16.08
CA LYS A 33 -4.92 -6.54 14.72
C LYS A 33 -3.58 -5.93 14.37
N SER A 34 -2.93 -5.19 15.29
CA SER A 34 -1.66 -4.53 15.05
C SER A 34 -0.53 -5.50 14.69
N HIS A 35 -0.59 -6.73 15.16
CA HIS A 35 0.41 -7.79 14.93
C HIS A 35 -0.02 -8.80 13.86
N ARG A 36 -1.30 -9.24 13.84
CA ARG A 36 -1.76 -10.23 12.85
C ARG A 36 -1.75 -9.70 11.42
N VAL A 37 -2.08 -8.41 11.22
CA VAL A 37 -2.15 -7.84 9.86
C VAL A 37 -0.78 -7.78 9.17
N PRO A 38 0.33 -7.37 9.82
CA PRO A 38 1.67 -7.54 9.25
C PRO A 38 2.04 -8.99 8.91
N MET A 39 1.50 -9.97 9.64
CA MET A 39 1.65 -11.40 9.33
C MET A 39 0.79 -11.88 8.16
N GLY A 40 0.05 -10.99 7.49
CA GLY A 40 -0.79 -11.33 6.35
C GLY A 40 -2.13 -11.96 6.71
N ILE A 41 -2.53 -11.89 7.98
CA ILE A 41 -3.82 -12.39 8.49
C ILE A 41 -4.80 -11.21 8.53
N TYR A 42 -5.74 -11.17 7.60
CA TYR A 42 -6.76 -10.11 7.49
C TYR A 42 -8.12 -10.61 7.94
N GLU A 43 -8.81 -9.82 8.74
CA GLU A 43 -10.24 -10.04 8.99
C GLU A 43 -11.05 -9.57 7.79
N GLN A 44 -11.97 -10.41 7.35
CA GLN A 44 -12.89 -10.13 6.25
C GLN A 44 -14.06 -9.24 6.72
N ARG A 45 -14.97 -8.92 5.80
CA ARG A 45 -16.19 -8.18 6.13
C ARG A 45 -17.11 -8.98 7.07
N GLN A 46 -17.11 -10.28 6.89
CA GLN A 46 -17.78 -11.25 7.75
C GLN A 46 -16.98 -11.41 9.05
N ASP A 47 -17.62 -11.13 10.19
CA ASP A 47 -16.98 -11.21 11.49
C ASP A 47 -16.50 -12.64 11.81
N GLY A 48 -15.30 -12.76 12.35
CA GLY A 48 -14.67 -14.04 12.68
C GLY A 48 -14.07 -14.81 11.50
N HIS A 49 -14.22 -14.29 10.27
CA HIS A 49 -13.62 -14.86 9.07
C HIS A 49 -12.35 -14.09 8.69
N TYR A 50 -11.27 -14.84 8.43
CA TYR A 50 -9.97 -14.25 8.09
C TYR A 50 -9.49 -14.74 6.73
N MET A 51 -8.57 -13.98 6.15
CA MET A 51 -7.90 -14.29 4.92
C MET A 51 -6.40 -14.31 5.15
N LEU A 52 -5.73 -15.37 4.71
CA LEU A 52 -4.27 -15.47 4.69
C LEU A 52 -3.73 -15.07 3.32
N ARG A 53 -2.75 -14.16 3.26
CA ARG A 53 -2.13 -13.73 2.01
C ARG A 53 -0.70 -14.21 1.93
N ILE A 54 -0.42 -15.07 0.96
CA ILE A 54 0.87 -15.73 0.73
C ILE A 54 1.68 -14.91 -0.27
N ARG A 55 2.91 -14.58 0.10
CA ARG A 55 3.87 -13.87 -0.74
C ARG A 55 4.39 -14.78 -1.86
N CYS A 56 4.27 -14.32 -3.11
CA CYS A 56 4.85 -14.95 -4.30
C CYS A 56 5.58 -13.87 -5.09
N THR A 57 6.88 -13.68 -4.88
CA THR A 57 7.65 -12.64 -5.54
C THR A 57 7.59 -12.79 -7.06
N GLY A 58 7.09 -11.76 -7.75
CA GLY A 58 6.85 -11.80 -9.19
C GLY A 58 5.84 -12.87 -9.63
N GLY A 59 5.02 -13.39 -8.73
CA GLY A 59 4.10 -14.49 -9.02
C GLY A 59 4.77 -15.85 -9.16
N LEU A 60 6.07 -15.95 -8.90
CA LEU A 60 6.81 -17.20 -8.99
C LEU A 60 6.39 -18.15 -7.88
N ILE A 61 5.94 -19.34 -8.28
CA ILE A 61 5.61 -20.45 -7.38
C ILE A 61 5.95 -21.77 -8.09
N THR A 62 6.48 -22.74 -7.34
CA THR A 62 6.74 -24.09 -7.87
C THR A 62 5.51 -24.97 -7.74
N PRO A 63 5.37 -26.05 -8.54
CA PRO A 63 4.30 -27.02 -8.36
C PRO A 63 4.22 -27.59 -6.93
N ARG A 64 5.36 -27.89 -6.31
CA ARG A 64 5.42 -28.37 -4.92
C ARG A 64 4.84 -27.35 -3.94
N GLN A 65 5.14 -26.06 -4.11
CA GLN A 65 4.57 -24.99 -3.29
C GLN A 65 3.08 -24.78 -3.57
N LEU A 66 2.65 -24.90 -4.82
CA LEU A 66 1.23 -24.84 -5.17
C LEU A 66 0.42 -25.94 -4.48
N ARG A 67 0.96 -27.17 -4.46
CA ARG A 67 0.39 -28.31 -3.72
C ARG A 67 0.30 -28.02 -2.22
N ARG A 68 1.32 -27.37 -1.62
CA ARG A 68 1.29 -26.96 -0.21
C ARG A 68 0.18 -25.95 0.05
N VAL A 69 0.01 -24.95 -0.83
CA VAL A 69 -1.10 -24.00 -0.72
C VAL A 69 -2.46 -24.72 -0.77
N ALA A 70 -2.64 -25.65 -1.70
CA ALA A 70 -3.86 -26.46 -1.79
C ALA A 70 -4.12 -27.30 -0.53
N ALA A 71 -3.08 -27.94 0.00
CA ALA A 71 -3.18 -28.75 1.22
C ALA A 71 -3.59 -27.91 2.44
N VAL A 72 -2.97 -26.74 2.63
CA VAL A 72 -3.33 -25.80 3.70
C VAL A 72 -4.75 -25.29 3.53
N ALA A 73 -5.14 -24.94 2.32
CA ALA A 73 -6.49 -24.45 2.01
C ALA A 73 -7.59 -25.49 2.33
N ARG A 74 -7.33 -26.77 2.05
CA ARG A 74 -8.22 -27.88 2.49
C ARG A 74 -8.25 -28.03 4.00
N GLN A 75 -7.07 -28.00 4.65
CA GLN A 75 -6.97 -28.16 6.10
C GLN A 75 -7.80 -27.11 6.86
N VAL A 76 -7.84 -25.87 6.35
CA VAL A 76 -8.60 -24.78 6.97
C VAL A 76 -10.03 -24.68 6.44
N GLU A 77 -10.48 -25.63 5.61
CA GLU A 77 -11.83 -25.66 5.01
C GLU A 77 -12.21 -24.33 4.33
N CYS A 78 -11.27 -23.78 3.55
CA CYS A 78 -11.44 -22.49 2.91
C CYS A 78 -12.62 -22.48 1.92
N SER A 79 -13.28 -21.32 1.77
CA SER A 79 -14.32 -21.16 0.73
C SER A 79 -13.74 -21.14 -0.67
N HIS A 80 -12.58 -20.53 -0.84
CA HIS A 80 -11.87 -20.43 -2.11
C HIS A 80 -10.44 -19.94 -1.92
N ILE A 81 -9.61 -20.20 -2.94
CA ILE A 81 -8.29 -19.61 -3.13
C ILE A 81 -8.42 -18.48 -4.14
N HIS A 82 -7.68 -17.38 -3.96
CA HIS A 82 -7.74 -16.21 -4.83
C HIS A 82 -6.35 -15.77 -5.30
N ILE A 83 -6.16 -15.66 -6.61
CA ILE A 83 -4.98 -15.07 -7.25
C ILE A 83 -5.17 -13.55 -7.29
N THR A 84 -4.22 -12.78 -6.77
CA THR A 84 -4.38 -11.32 -6.60
C THR A 84 -3.80 -10.52 -7.76
N THR A 85 -4.22 -9.27 -7.87
CA THR A 85 -3.64 -8.26 -8.78
C THR A 85 -2.20 -7.87 -8.44
N ARG A 86 -1.61 -8.45 -7.38
CA ARG A 86 -0.20 -8.30 -7.01
C ARG A 86 0.57 -9.61 -7.05
N GLN A 87 0.11 -10.56 -7.86
CA GLN A 87 0.79 -11.84 -8.06
C GLN A 87 0.95 -12.65 -6.75
N GLU A 88 0.05 -12.43 -5.77
CA GLU A 88 0.00 -13.17 -4.50
C GLU A 88 -1.16 -14.15 -4.52
N VAL A 89 -1.17 -15.11 -3.60
CA VAL A 89 -2.28 -16.02 -3.36
C VAL A 89 -2.94 -15.74 -2.02
N GLN A 90 -4.25 -15.84 -1.97
CA GLN A 90 -5.03 -15.72 -0.74
C GLN A 90 -5.84 -16.98 -0.48
N ILE A 91 -5.91 -17.39 0.79
CA ILE A 91 -6.81 -18.42 1.30
C ILE A 91 -7.89 -17.70 2.11
N HIS A 92 -9.16 -17.87 1.74
CA HIS A 92 -10.29 -17.14 2.31
C HIS A 92 -11.07 -17.98 3.32
N ASP A 93 -11.78 -17.27 4.23
CA ASP A 93 -12.69 -17.82 5.25
C ASP A 93 -12.01 -18.75 6.28
N VAL A 94 -10.78 -18.39 6.65
CA VAL A 94 -10.00 -19.08 7.68
C VAL A 94 -10.46 -18.61 9.06
N SER A 95 -10.64 -19.53 10.03
CA SER A 95 -10.82 -19.15 11.43
C SER A 95 -9.50 -18.66 12.04
N ILE A 96 -9.55 -17.77 13.04
CA ILE A 96 -8.33 -17.23 13.66
C ILE A 96 -7.48 -18.34 14.29
N ASN A 97 -8.11 -19.38 14.83
CA ASN A 97 -7.42 -20.49 15.49
C ASN A 97 -6.68 -21.41 14.50
N GLN A 98 -7.10 -21.41 13.23
CA GLN A 98 -6.44 -22.19 12.18
C GLN A 98 -5.29 -21.40 11.50
N ALA A 99 -5.20 -20.09 11.75
CA ALA A 99 -4.21 -19.23 11.07
C ALA A 99 -2.77 -19.68 11.40
N ILE A 100 -2.41 -19.90 12.66
CA ILE A 100 -1.04 -20.26 13.06
C ILE A 100 -0.60 -21.60 12.50
N PRO A 101 -1.37 -22.71 12.63
CA PRO A 101 -1.05 -23.97 11.98
C PRO A 101 -0.84 -23.85 10.46
N ALA A 102 -1.67 -23.03 9.79
CA ALA A 102 -1.52 -22.75 8.37
C ALA A 102 -0.19 -22.04 8.04
N LEU A 103 0.20 -21.01 8.82
CA LEU A 103 1.46 -20.30 8.64
C LEU A 103 2.68 -21.23 8.80
N ILE A 104 2.66 -22.10 9.80
CA ILE A 104 3.74 -23.08 10.03
C ILE A 104 3.85 -24.02 8.83
N SER A 105 2.73 -24.58 8.37
CA SER A 105 2.70 -25.50 7.23
C SER A 105 3.19 -24.84 5.93
N LEU A 106 2.85 -23.57 5.68
CA LEU A 106 3.35 -22.80 4.52
C LEU A 106 4.87 -22.59 4.61
N GLN A 107 5.38 -22.28 5.80
CA GLN A 107 6.81 -22.05 6.03
C GLN A 107 7.68 -23.28 5.73
N GLU A 108 7.20 -24.48 5.98
CA GLU A 108 7.92 -25.74 5.67
C GLU A 108 8.29 -25.85 4.19
N GLU A 109 7.50 -25.22 3.29
CA GLU A 109 7.76 -25.19 1.84
C GLU A 109 8.36 -23.85 1.37
N GLY A 110 8.91 -23.06 2.29
CA GLY A 110 9.52 -21.78 1.95
C GLY A 110 8.53 -20.68 1.52
N LEU A 111 7.27 -20.78 1.94
CA LEU A 111 6.23 -19.78 1.73
C LEU A 111 6.00 -18.97 3.02
N SER A 112 5.76 -17.67 2.88
CA SER A 112 5.46 -16.78 3.99
C SER A 112 4.28 -15.88 3.69
N THR A 113 3.50 -15.60 4.73
CA THR A 113 2.42 -14.59 4.69
C THR A 113 2.87 -13.24 5.22
N GLN A 114 4.03 -13.15 5.88
CA GLN A 114 4.55 -11.92 6.47
C GLN A 114 4.75 -10.85 5.41
N GLY A 115 4.26 -9.64 5.71
CA GLY A 115 4.24 -8.53 4.76
C GLY A 115 3.14 -8.61 3.69
N GLY A 116 2.30 -9.66 3.70
CA GLY A 116 1.07 -9.71 2.90
C GLY A 116 0.08 -8.61 3.28
N GLY A 117 0.24 -8.00 4.47
CA GLY A 117 -0.64 -6.99 5.03
C GLY A 117 0.03 -5.78 5.64
N GLY A 118 -0.79 -4.82 6.05
CA GLY A 118 -0.39 -3.71 6.90
C GLY A 118 0.55 -2.68 6.26
N ASN A 119 1.23 -1.97 7.15
CA ASN A 119 2.21 -0.94 6.84
C ASN A 119 3.61 -1.56 6.72
N THR A 120 3.80 -2.37 5.69
CA THR A 120 4.97 -3.25 5.49
C THR A 120 5.49 -3.15 4.06
N ILE A 121 6.65 -3.74 3.81
CA ILE A 121 7.11 -4.03 2.45
C ILE A 121 6.22 -5.11 1.86
N ARG A 122 5.56 -4.76 0.75
CA ARG A 122 4.61 -5.64 0.06
C ARG A 122 5.31 -6.54 -0.95
N ASN A 123 4.60 -7.54 -1.44
CA ASN A 123 5.11 -8.40 -2.51
C ASN A 123 5.68 -7.59 -3.67
N ILE A 124 6.85 -7.97 -4.17
CA ILE A 124 7.48 -7.33 -5.32
C ILE A 124 6.81 -7.85 -6.60
N LEU A 125 6.33 -6.92 -7.45
CA LEU A 125 5.82 -7.26 -8.77
C LEU A 125 6.98 -7.41 -9.76
N VAL A 126 6.85 -8.37 -10.66
CA VAL A 126 7.75 -8.56 -11.81
C VAL A 126 6.89 -8.78 -13.05
N ASN A 127 7.31 -8.27 -14.19
CA ASN A 127 6.65 -8.60 -15.45
C ASN A 127 6.71 -10.12 -15.68
N GLU A 128 5.56 -10.74 -15.92
CA GLU A 128 5.42 -12.20 -16.06
C GLU A 128 6.18 -12.81 -17.24
N LEU A 129 6.60 -12.00 -18.21
CA LEU A 129 7.41 -12.42 -19.34
C LEU A 129 8.92 -12.42 -19.06
N GLY A 130 9.34 -11.95 -17.89
CA GLY A 130 10.73 -12.02 -17.47
C GLY A 130 11.27 -13.46 -17.51
N GLY A 131 12.49 -13.63 -18.03
CA GLY A 131 13.14 -14.93 -18.23
C GLY A 131 12.78 -15.68 -19.52
N ILE A 132 11.71 -15.28 -20.23
CA ILE A 132 11.22 -15.96 -21.44
C ILE A 132 11.08 -15.05 -22.68
N SER A 133 11.32 -13.76 -22.54
CA SER A 133 11.23 -12.76 -23.61
C SER A 133 12.59 -12.19 -23.97
N ASP A 134 12.92 -12.14 -25.28
CA ASP A 134 14.10 -11.48 -25.82
C ASP A 134 14.00 -9.93 -25.78
N ARG A 135 12.80 -9.39 -25.54
CA ARG A 135 12.60 -7.95 -25.31
C ARG A 135 13.12 -7.49 -23.96
N GLN A 136 13.40 -8.41 -23.01
CA GLN A 136 14.00 -8.04 -21.73
C GLN A 136 15.43 -7.55 -21.89
N THR A 137 15.80 -6.50 -21.19
CA THR A 137 17.21 -6.06 -21.10
C THR A 137 18.06 -7.13 -20.42
N PHE A 138 17.55 -7.71 -19.34
CA PHE A 138 17.99 -8.93 -18.67
C PHE A 138 16.86 -9.47 -17.76
N ASP A 139 16.97 -10.74 -17.33
CA ASP A 139 15.94 -11.35 -16.47
C ASP A 139 15.83 -10.61 -15.12
N PRO A 140 14.67 -10.00 -14.79
CA PRO A 140 14.46 -9.29 -13.52
C PRO A 140 14.20 -10.22 -12.32
N TYR A 141 13.86 -11.51 -12.51
CA TYR A 141 13.50 -12.43 -11.43
C TYR A 141 14.62 -12.65 -10.40
N PRO A 142 15.89 -12.91 -10.79
CA PRO A 142 16.99 -13.02 -9.83
C PRO A 142 17.13 -11.80 -8.93
N TYR A 143 16.92 -10.61 -9.46
CA TYR A 143 17.01 -9.36 -8.72
C TYR A 143 15.84 -9.17 -7.76
N ALA A 144 14.63 -9.45 -8.21
CA ALA A 144 13.42 -9.34 -7.36
C ALA A 144 13.45 -10.33 -6.19
N ILE A 145 13.90 -11.57 -6.42
CA ILE A 145 14.04 -12.60 -5.39
C ILE A 145 15.14 -12.23 -4.39
N GLY A 146 16.31 -11.79 -4.88
CA GLY A 146 17.41 -11.33 -4.04
C GLY A 146 17.01 -10.13 -3.18
N LEU A 147 16.35 -9.14 -3.79
CA LEU A 147 15.86 -7.95 -3.10
C LEU A 147 14.79 -8.29 -2.05
N THR A 148 13.86 -9.21 -2.37
CA THR A 148 12.89 -9.70 -1.40
C THR A 148 13.61 -10.31 -0.19
N THR A 149 14.57 -11.22 -0.41
CA THR A 149 15.35 -11.88 0.65
C THR A 149 16.01 -10.88 1.60
N ARG A 150 16.66 -9.84 1.04
CA ARG A 150 17.36 -8.82 1.82
C ARG A 150 16.38 -7.94 2.62
N LEU A 151 15.31 -7.45 1.97
CA LEU A 151 14.36 -6.53 2.60
C LEU A 151 13.52 -7.18 3.71
N ILE A 152 13.10 -8.44 3.54
CA ILE A 152 12.28 -9.11 4.57
C ILE A 152 13.08 -9.54 5.80
N ALA A 153 14.41 -9.55 5.72
CA ALA A 153 15.29 -9.84 6.87
C ALA A 153 15.45 -8.63 7.81
N GLU A 154 15.07 -7.42 7.36
CA GLU A 154 15.20 -6.21 8.17
C GLU A 154 13.95 -5.97 9.03
N LYS A 155 14.13 -5.77 10.35
CA LYS A 155 13.02 -5.61 11.32
C LYS A 155 12.12 -4.41 11.02
N ASP A 156 12.67 -3.29 10.57
CA ASP A 156 11.93 -2.07 10.26
C ASP A 156 11.08 -2.17 8.96
N SER A 157 11.23 -3.25 8.20
CA SER A 157 10.37 -3.57 7.04
C SER A 157 8.92 -3.87 7.43
N TRP A 158 8.64 -4.10 8.71
CA TRP A 158 7.34 -4.46 9.25
C TRP A 158 6.61 -3.31 9.95
N SER A 159 7.26 -2.15 10.10
CA SER A 159 6.74 -0.97 10.80
C SER A 159 6.88 0.32 9.99
N MET A 160 6.61 0.25 8.69
CA MET A 160 6.66 1.39 7.77
C MET A 160 5.55 2.42 8.06
N PRO A 161 5.69 3.70 7.64
CA PRO A 161 4.58 4.68 7.72
C PRO A 161 3.33 4.22 6.96
N ARG A 162 3.54 3.51 5.84
CA ARG A 162 2.51 2.90 5.00
C ARG A 162 3.13 1.78 4.18
N LYS A 163 2.30 0.95 3.50
CA LYS A 163 2.77 -0.07 2.57
C LYS A 163 3.75 0.49 1.55
N LEU A 164 4.91 -0.15 1.39
CA LEU A 164 5.90 0.10 0.35
C LEU A 164 5.73 -0.94 -0.76
N LYS A 165 5.41 -0.50 -1.96
CA LYS A 165 5.21 -1.33 -3.14
C LYS A 165 6.39 -1.19 -4.09
N ILE A 166 6.99 -2.31 -4.49
CA ILE A 166 8.13 -2.36 -5.41
C ILE A 166 7.69 -3.10 -6.68
N ALA A 167 8.19 -2.67 -7.84
CA ALA A 167 7.94 -3.35 -9.11
C ALA A 167 9.16 -3.29 -10.03
N PHE A 168 9.41 -4.40 -10.73
CA PHE A 168 10.36 -4.52 -11.81
C PHE A 168 9.63 -4.67 -13.15
N ASP A 169 10.04 -3.91 -14.15
CA ASP A 169 9.68 -4.16 -15.54
C ASP A 169 10.82 -4.91 -16.27
N MET A 170 10.70 -5.14 -17.57
CA MET A 170 11.70 -5.87 -18.37
C MET A 170 12.67 -4.95 -19.11
N ASN A 171 12.17 -3.78 -19.53
CA ASN A 171 12.89 -2.78 -20.32
C ASN A 171 12.16 -1.43 -20.22
N GLU A 172 12.67 -0.39 -20.89
CA GLU A 172 12.09 0.96 -20.89
C GLU A 172 10.85 1.08 -21.79
N GLU A 173 10.83 0.38 -22.93
CA GLU A 173 9.75 0.49 -23.91
C GLU A 173 8.45 -0.12 -23.38
N ASP A 174 8.57 -1.22 -22.63
CA ASP A 174 7.45 -1.93 -22.00
C ASP A 174 7.24 -1.54 -20.54
N ALA A 175 7.81 -0.41 -20.09
CA ALA A 175 7.66 0.05 -18.72
C ALA A 175 6.18 0.22 -18.35
N ASN A 176 5.78 -0.38 -17.23
CA ASN A 176 4.40 -0.51 -16.82
C ASN A 176 4.24 -0.29 -15.31
N PHE A 177 4.35 -1.35 -14.51
CA PHE A 177 4.11 -1.28 -13.07
C PHE A 177 5.18 -0.51 -12.30
N SER A 178 6.42 -0.46 -12.80
CA SER A 178 7.49 0.35 -12.22
C SER A 178 7.16 1.84 -12.23
N LEU A 179 6.47 2.32 -13.26
CA LEU A 179 6.08 3.73 -13.38
C LEU A 179 5.14 4.19 -12.27
N VAL A 180 4.36 3.28 -11.69
CA VAL A 180 3.31 3.58 -10.69
C VAL A 180 3.51 2.86 -9.35
N ALA A 181 4.71 2.32 -9.10
CA ALA A 181 5.11 1.75 -7.81
C ALA A 181 5.71 2.80 -6.88
N ASP A 182 5.73 2.54 -5.55
CA ASP A 182 6.48 3.41 -4.62
C ASP A 182 7.98 3.41 -4.92
N LEU A 183 8.51 2.25 -5.35
CA LEU A 183 9.85 2.08 -5.88
C LEU A 183 9.76 1.28 -7.18
N GLY A 184 10.04 1.93 -8.29
CA GLY A 184 10.04 1.34 -9.64
C GLY A 184 11.45 1.10 -10.14
N LEU A 185 11.67 -0.06 -10.77
CA LEU A 185 12.98 -0.53 -11.22
C LEU A 185 12.86 -1.00 -12.67
N ILE A 186 13.56 -0.32 -13.57
CA ILE A 186 13.56 -0.64 -15.00
C ILE A 186 14.98 -1.08 -15.37
N PRO A 187 15.19 -2.34 -15.83
CA PRO A 187 16.49 -2.86 -16.21
C PRO A 187 17.12 -2.08 -17.38
N LEU A 188 18.39 -1.73 -17.26
CA LEU A 188 19.19 -1.04 -18.25
C LEU A 188 20.59 -1.65 -18.37
N ILE A 189 21.21 -1.50 -19.54
CA ILE A 189 22.65 -1.72 -19.74
C ILE A 189 23.26 -0.41 -20.21
N LYS A 190 24.29 0.07 -19.50
CA LYS A 190 25.05 1.27 -19.85
C LYS A 190 26.55 0.93 -19.81
N ASP A 191 27.23 1.20 -20.89
CA ASP A 191 28.69 0.93 -21.03
C ASP A 191 29.06 -0.53 -20.69
N GLY A 192 28.18 -1.49 -21.05
CA GLY A 192 28.32 -2.92 -20.76
C GLY A 192 27.99 -3.34 -19.33
N GLN A 193 27.65 -2.42 -18.46
CA GLN A 193 27.25 -2.70 -17.08
C GLN A 193 25.73 -2.83 -16.96
N ARG A 194 25.27 -3.84 -16.19
CA ARG A 194 23.85 -3.97 -15.80
C ARG A 194 23.52 -2.98 -14.68
N GLY A 195 22.33 -2.45 -14.76
CA GLY A 195 21.80 -1.52 -13.76
C GLY A 195 20.33 -1.25 -13.95
N PHE A 196 19.84 -0.22 -13.29
CA PHE A 196 18.41 0.12 -13.29
C PHE A 196 18.21 1.63 -13.40
N ARG A 197 17.21 2.06 -14.16
CA ARG A 197 16.54 3.32 -13.89
C ARG A 197 15.69 3.16 -12.65
N VAL A 198 15.77 4.10 -11.72
CA VAL A 198 15.04 4.05 -10.44
C VAL A 198 14.05 5.18 -10.34
N LEU A 199 12.79 4.82 -10.08
CA LEU A 199 11.68 5.74 -9.87
C LEU A 199 11.18 5.61 -8.43
N LEU A 200 10.74 6.72 -7.82
CA LEU A 200 10.26 6.75 -6.44
C LEU A 200 8.94 7.53 -6.34
N GLY A 201 7.99 7.02 -5.56
CA GLY A 201 6.76 7.74 -5.22
C GLY A 201 5.57 7.51 -6.16
N GLY A 202 5.64 6.58 -7.11
CA GLY A 202 4.51 6.24 -7.97
C GLY A 202 3.31 5.66 -7.22
N SER A 203 2.11 5.84 -7.74
CA SER A 203 0.87 5.31 -7.17
C SER A 203 -0.33 5.44 -8.11
N VAL A 204 -1.24 4.47 -8.06
CA VAL A 204 -2.53 4.48 -8.79
C VAL A 204 -3.75 4.72 -7.88
N ALA A 205 -3.57 4.85 -6.56
CA ALA A 205 -4.66 5.19 -5.62
C ALA A 205 -5.03 6.68 -5.72
N SER A 206 -5.91 7.16 -4.84
CA SER A 206 -6.34 8.57 -4.85
C SER A 206 -5.17 9.54 -5.10
N ARG A 207 -5.31 10.48 -6.04
CA ARG A 207 -4.24 11.29 -6.64
C ARG A 207 -3.17 10.41 -7.28
N PRO A 208 -3.47 9.71 -8.38
CA PRO A 208 -2.50 8.89 -9.10
C PRO A 208 -1.30 9.73 -9.55
N HIS A 209 -0.10 9.14 -9.52
CA HIS A 209 1.13 9.80 -9.97
C HIS A 209 2.14 8.76 -10.44
N LYS A 210 2.87 9.06 -11.51
CA LYS A 210 4.05 8.29 -11.91
C LYS A 210 5.21 8.60 -10.95
N GLY A 211 6.12 7.65 -10.74
CA GLY A 211 7.29 7.86 -9.90
C GLY A 211 8.20 8.97 -10.42
N TRP A 212 8.81 9.76 -9.50
CA TRP A 212 9.88 10.68 -9.82
C TRP A 212 11.16 9.91 -10.06
N GLN A 213 11.89 10.27 -11.10
CA GLN A 213 13.17 9.65 -11.40
C GLN A 213 14.24 10.07 -10.38
N ILE A 214 14.86 9.07 -9.74
CA ILE A 214 15.93 9.26 -8.75
C ILE A 214 17.29 8.95 -9.37
N PHE A 215 17.41 7.84 -10.10
CA PHE A 215 18.61 7.51 -10.87
C PHE A 215 18.26 7.28 -12.33
N ASP A 216 19.03 7.89 -13.22
CA ASP A 216 19.04 7.54 -14.64
C ASP A 216 19.59 6.15 -14.83
N PHE A 217 20.68 5.84 -14.11
CA PHE A 217 21.33 4.55 -14.08
C PHE A 217 21.93 4.30 -12.70
N LEU A 218 21.48 3.23 -12.06
CA LEU A 218 22.00 2.71 -10.81
C LEU A 218 22.68 1.37 -11.11
N PRO A 219 24.00 1.19 -10.85
CA PRO A 219 24.65 -0.11 -11.02
C PRO A 219 23.94 -1.21 -10.23
N GLU A 220 23.87 -2.44 -10.79
CA GLU A 220 23.15 -3.57 -10.16
C GLU A 220 23.62 -3.87 -8.72
N LYS A 221 24.93 -3.69 -8.43
CA LYS A 221 25.49 -3.89 -7.10
C LYS A 221 24.91 -2.95 -6.03
N ASP A 222 24.40 -1.80 -6.44
CA ASP A 222 23.84 -0.79 -5.55
C ASP A 222 22.32 -0.92 -5.33
N LEU A 223 21.70 -1.94 -5.94
CA LEU A 223 20.24 -2.12 -5.91
C LEU A 223 19.68 -2.19 -4.48
N PHE A 224 20.29 -3.00 -3.60
CA PHE A 224 19.82 -3.11 -2.22
C PHE A 224 20.03 -1.82 -1.43
N ARG A 225 21.17 -1.14 -1.67
CA ARG A 225 21.47 0.16 -1.06
C ARG A 225 20.41 1.21 -1.40
N ALA A 226 20.04 1.30 -2.68
CA ALA A 226 18.99 2.24 -3.11
C ALA A 226 17.61 1.90 -2.52
N ALA A 227 17.25 0.62 -2.44
CA ALA A 227 16.01 0.18 -1.81
C ALA A 227 15.98 0.44 -0.30
N LYS A 228 17.11 0.23 0.39
CA LYS A 228 17.29 0.54 1.81
C LYS A 228 17.20 2.05 2.06
N ALA A 229 17.84 2.86 1.23
CA ALA A 229 17.73 4.32 1.28
C ALA A 229 16.27 4.79 1.10
N ALA A 230 15.53 4.21 0.14
CA ALA A 230 14.11 4.51 -0.06
C ALA A 230 13.25 4.15 1.18
N LYS A 231 13.56 3.04 1.83
CA LYS A 231 12.92 2.62 3.07
C LYS A 231 13.23 3.59 4.22
N ASN A 232 14.50 3.96 4.42
CA ASN A 232 14.94 4.91 5.44
C ASN A 232 14.29 6.29 5.21
N PHE A 233 14.40 6.82 4.00
CA PHE A 233 13.74 8.06 3.59
C PHE A 233 12.25 8.06 3.92
N PHE A 234 11.57 6.95 3.61
CA PHE A 234 10.15 6.80 3.91
C PHE A 234 9.87 6.73 5.41
N ASN A 235 10.67 5.98 6.17
CA ASN A 235 10.53 5.87 7.63
C ASN A 235 10.70 7.22 8.34
N LEU A 236 11.67 8.03 7.88
CA LEU A 236 11.99 9.33 8.49
C LEU A 236 11.03 10.45 8.11
N ASN A 237 10.50 10.43 6.88
CA ASN A 237 9.74 11.55 6.32
C ASN A 237 8.25 11.24 6.07
N GLY A 238 7.83 9.97 6.15
CA GLY A 238 6.46 9.54 5.90
C GLY A 238 5.51 9.96 7.02
N ASN A 239 4.33 10.45 6.68
CA ASN A 239 3.33 10.86 7.64
C ASN A 239 2.70 9.65 8.34
N ARG A 240 2.93 9.48 9.65
CA ARG A 240 2.37 8.41 10.48
C ARG A 240 1.10 8.82 11.22
N LYS A 241 0.86 10.13 11.41
CA LYS A 241 -0.35 10.67 12.05
C LYS A 241 -1.56 10.66 11.11
N ASN A 242 -1.34 10.79 9.79
CA ASN A 242 -2.42 10.82 8.81
C ASN A 242 -2.25 9.73 7.75
N ARG A 243 -2.92 8.60 7.95
CA ARG A 243 -2.89 7.43 7.03
C ARG A 243 -3.30 7.75 5.59
N TYR A 244 -4.07 8.80 5.35
CA TYR A 244 -4.50 9.21 4.01
C TYR A 244 -3.41 10.00 3.26
N LYS A 245 -2.42 10.54 3.99
CA LYS A 245 -1.27 11.26 3.46
C LYS A 245 0.06 10.54 3.74
N ALA A 246 0.05 9.25 4.00
CA ALA A 246 1.19 8.48 4.49
C ALA A 246 2.08 7.88 3.38
N ARG A 247 1.64 7.79 2.11
CA ARG A 247 2.44 7.19 1.01
C ARG A 247 3.61 8.08 0.60
N ILE A 248 4.68 7.49 0.05
CA ILE A 248 5.92 8.21 -0.36
C ILE A 248 5.64 9.47 -1.19
N ARG A 249 4.71 9.41 -2.16
CA ARG A 249 4.38 10.57 -2.99
C ARG A 249 3.96 11.82 -2.21
N TYR A 250 3.41 11.66 -1.02
CA TYR A 250 3.04 12.81 -0.19
C TYR A 250 4.24 13.53 0.43
N ILE A 251 5.40 12.86 0.53
CA ILE A 251 6.66 13.51 0.90
C ILE A 251 7.05 14.49 -0.22
N PHE A 252 6.96 14.05 -1.50
CA PHE A 252 7.19 14.91 -2.66
C PHE A 252 6.17 16.05 -2.76
N TYR A 253 4.89 15.77 -2.50
CA TYR A 253 3.86 16.85 -2.52
C TYR A 253 4.04 17.87 -1.40
N LYS A 254 4.60 17.48 -0.25
CA LYS A 254 4.83 18.35 0.90
C LYS A 254 6.08 19.23 0.70
N ASN A 255 7.14 18.65 0.20
CA ASN A 255 8.47 19.27 0.18
C ASN A 255 8.88 19.80 -1.22
N GLY A 256 8.19 19.39 -2.28
CA GLY A 256 8.65 19.57 -3.66
C GLY A 256 9.63 18.48 -4.09
N GLU A 257 9.89 18.38 -5.39
CA GLU A 257 10.70 17.32 -5.99
C GLU A 257 12.18 17.41 -5.54
N GLU A 258 12.77 18.59 -5.64
CA GLU A 258 14.20 18.80 -5.34
C GLU A 258 14.53 18.48 -3.87
N GLU A 259 13.72 18.99 -2.95
CA GLU A 259 13.94 18.74 -1.54
C GLU A 259 13.67 17.28 -1.16
N ALA A 260 12.66 16.63 -1.75
CA ALA A 260 12.41 15.21 -1.52
C ALA A 260 13.56 14.34 -2.05
N LYS A 261 14.13 14.67 -3.22
CA LYS A 261 15.34 14.02 -3.74
C LYS A 261 16.54 14.24 -2.83
N ARG A 262 16.76 15.47 -2.36
CA ARG A 262 17.85 15.79 -1.43
C ARG A 262 17.76 14.93 -0.16
N LEU A 263 16.57 14.83 0.46
CA LEU A 263 16.33 13.98 1.63
C LEU A 263 16.55 12.48 1.34
N TYR A 264 16.21 12.02 0.13
CA TYR A 264 16.51 10.64 -0.28
C TYR A 264 18.01 10.40 -0.40
N PHE A 265 18.74 11.32 -1.06
CA PHE A 265 20.18 11.18 -1.25
C PHE A 265 20.96 11.29 0.05
N GLU A 266 20.50 12.07 1.03
CA GLU A 266 21.09 12.06 2.39
C GLU A 266 21.06 10.67 3.03
N GLU A 267 19.98 9.91 2.83
CA GLU A 267 19.91 8.52 3.32
C GLU A 267 20.76 7.57 2.46
N TYR A 268 20.81 7.79 1.17
CA TYR A 268 21.64 6.96 0.27
C TYR A 268 23.13 7.15 0.56
N ASP A 269 23.59 8.38 0.73
CA ASP A 269 25.01 8.72 0.96
C ASP A 269 25.54 8.15 2.28
N LYS A 270 24.71 8.02 3.30
CA LYS A 270 25.07 7.32 4.55
C LYS A 270 25.45 5.84 4.33
N LEU A 271 24.92 5.24 3.26
CA LEU A 271 25.06 3.81 2.97
C LEU A 271 26.14 3.50 1.91
N VAL A 272 26.69 4.50 1.21
CA VAL A 272 27.59 4.32 0.05
C VAL A 272 28.82 3.48 0.39
N ASN A 273 29.38 3.65 1.59
CA ASN A 273 30.62 2.97 1.99
C ASN A 273 30.38 1.60 2.67
N GLU A 274 29.13 1.17 2.82
CA GLU A 274 28.81 -0.11 3.45
C GLU A 274 28.84 -1.26 2.43
N THR A 275 30.00 -1.94 2.31
CA THR A 275 30.16 -3.07 1.37
C THR A 275 29.25 -4.26 1.68
N SER A 276 28.77 -4.42 2.92
CA SER A 276 27.76 -5.43 3.29
C SER A 276 26.42 -5.24 2.59
N LEU A 277 26.19 -4.05 2.01
CA LEU A 277 24.99 -3.71 1.23
C LEU A 277 25.16 -3.99 -0.27
N ASP A 278 26.34 -4.38 -0.74
CA ASP A 278 26.51 -4.77 -2.13
C ASP A 278 25.55 -5.91 -2.48
N PHE A 279 24.93 -5.77 -3.63
CA PHE A 279 23.86 -6.66 -4.06
C PHE A 279 24.33 -7.66 -5.09
N GLU A 280 23.94 -8.91 -4.89
CA GLU A 280 24.11 -9.98 -5.87
C GLU A 280 22.73 -10.56 -6.22
N PRO A 281 22.44 -10.80 -7.52
CA PRO A 281 21.21 -11.46 -7.94
C PRO A 281 21.12 -12.88 -7.35
N ALA A 282 19.91 -13.30 -7.02
CA ALA A 282 19.69 -14.65 -6.51
C ALA A 282 19.94 -15.71 -7.59
N VAL A 283 20.55 -16.82 -7.22
CA VAL A 283 20.60 -18.01 -8.07
C VAL A 283 19.25 -18.74 -7.95
N LEU A 284 18.59 -18.96 -9.09
CA LEU A 284 17.33 -19.68 -9.16
C LEU A 284 17.58 -21.11 -9.64
N PRO A 285 17.39 -22.14 -8.78
CA PRO A 285 17.65 -23.53 -9.12
C PRO A 285 16.49 -24.11 -9.93
N PHE A 286 16.35 -23.67 -11.18
CA PHE A 286 15.32 -24.17 -12.06
C PHE A 286 15.73 -25.52 -12.67
N GLU A 287 14.80 -26.47 -12.66
CA GLU A 287 14.90 -27.79 -13.24
C GLU A 287 13.82 -27.96 -14.29
N TYR A 288 14.21 -28.38 -15.48
CA TYR A 288 13.30 -28.78 -16.55
C TYR A 288 13.26 -30.31 -16.59
N LYS A 289 12.06 -30.85 -16.81
CA LYS A 289 11.83 -32.29 -16.90
C LYS A 289 11.10 -32.59 -18.20
N GLU A 290 11.37 -33.76 -18.76
CA GLU A 290 10.54 -34.33 -19.81
C GLU A 290 9.39 -35.08 -19.16
N PRO A 291 8.13 -34.78 -19.53
CA PRO A 291 6.97 -35.45 -18.93
C PRO A 291 7.00 -36.97 -19.15
N LYS A 292 6.58 -37.73 -18.13
CA LYS A 292 6.49 -39.19 -18.20
C LYS A 292 5.32 -39.70 -19.04
N PHE A 293 4.35 -38.87 -19.33
CA PHE A 293 3.21 -39.18 -20.21
C PHE A 293 3.51 -38.78 -21.65
N ALA A 294 2.92 -39.53 -22.59
CA ALA A 294 3.08 -39.23 -24.01
C ALA A 294 2.37 -37.93 -24.44
N SER A 295 2.96 -37.21 -25.37
CA SER A 295 2.24 -36.13 -26.05
C SER A 295 1.07 -36.71 -26.90
N ILE A 296 -0.03 -35.96 -26.87
CA ILE A 296 -1.23 -36.31 -27.71
C ILE A 296 -1.32 -35.36 -28.90
N ASN A 297 -2.03 -35.78 -29.93
CA ASN A 297 -2.38 -34.92 -31.07
C ASN A 297 -3.82 -34.40 -30.88
N ASP A 298 -4.05 -33.10 -31.12
CA ASP A 298 -5.38 -32.48 -31.15
C ASP A 298 -5.45 -31.50 -32.32
N GLU A 299 -6.23 -31.84 -33.35
CA GLU A 299 -6.44 -31.01 -34.52
C GLU A 299 -7.80 -30.29 -34.50
N SER A 300 -8.50 -30.31 -33.37
CA SER A 300 -9.81 -29.67 -33.24
C SER A 300 -9.73 -28.17 -33.41
N GLU A 301 -10.77 -27.58 -34.00
CA GLU A 301 -10.86 -26.11 -34.12
C GLU A 301 -10.84 -25.42 -32.75
N ALA A 302 -11.37 -26.05 -31.72
CA ALA A 302 -11.33 -25.53 -30.34
C ALA A 302 -9.89 -25.44 -29.80
N PHE A 303 -9.06 -26.48 -30.05
CA PHE A 303 -7.63 -26.42 -29.66
C PHE A 303 -6.88 -25.34 -30.48
N LYS A 304 -7.10 -25.25 -31.78
CA LYS A 304 -6.45 -24.24 -32.64
C LYS A 304 -6.82 -22.83 -32.19
N THR A 305 -8.09 -22.59 -31.86
CA THR A 305 -8.59 -21.33 -31.35
C THR A 305 -7.94 -20.98 -30.01
N TRP A 306 -7.90 -21.94 -29.08
CA TRP A 306 -7.20 -21.74 -27.80
C TRP A 306 -5.70 -21.46 -27.99
N LYS A 307 -5.00 -22.25 -28.82
CA LYS A 307 -3.58 -22.05 -29.14
C LYS A 307 -3.33 -20.64 -29.66
N HIS A 308 -4.17 -20.15 -30.57
CA HIS A 308 -4.08 -18.82 -31.15
C HIS A 308 -4.32 -17.70 -30.07
N ARG A 309 -5.34 -17.85 -29.22
CA ARG A 309 -5.76 -16.82 -28.26
C ARG A 309 -4.89 -16.76 -27.00
N TYR A 310 -4.42 -17.90 -26.50
CA TYR A 310 -3.88 -18.00 -25.15
C TYR A 310 -2.44 -18.48 -25.08
N THR A 311 -1.82 -18.88 -26.18
CA THR A 311 -0.43 -19.35 -26.18
C THR A 311 0.46 -18.51 -27.07
N GLN A 312 1.74 -18.46 -26.70
CA GLN A 312 2.77 -17.84 -27.52
C GLN A 312 4.09 -18.59 -27.34
N LYS A 313 4.87 -18.72 -28.45
CA LYS A 313 6.24 -19.24 -28.39
C LYS A 313 7.11 -18.26 -27.59
N GLN A 314 7.91 -18.80 -26.69
CA GLN A 314 8.91 -18.01 -25.97
C GLN A 314 10.02 -17.56 -26.93
N SER A 315 10.52 -16.35 -26.78
CA SER A 315 11.66 -15.88 -27.56
C SER A 315 12.99 -16.22 -26.88
N VAL A 316 12.96 -16.62 -25.61
CA VAL A 316 14.10 -17.19 -24.88
C VAL A 316 13.73 -18.59 -24.44
N GLY A 317 14.56 -19.59 -24.79
CA GLY A 317 14.24 -21.02 -24.66
C GLY A 317 13.35 -21.53 -25.80
N ASP A 318 13.13 -22.85 -25.82
CA ASP A 318 12.42 -23.54 -26.91
C ASP A 318 10.93 -23.80 -26.62
N GLY A 319 10.44 -23.35 -25.46
CA GLY A 319 9.09 -23.63 -25.00
C GLY A 319 8.05 -22.62 -25.46
N TYR A 320 6.83 -22.94 -25.08
CA TYR A 320 5.66 -22.05 -25.17
C TYR A 320 5.22 -21.61 -23.77
N TYR A 321 4.60 -20.45 -23.67
CA TYR A 321 3.78 -20.12 -22.53
C TYR A 321 2.29 -20.07 -22.91
N ALA A 322 1.43 -20.34 -21.92
CA ALA A 322 0.00 -20.23 -22.03
C ALA A 322 -0.57 -19.43 -20.87
N VAL A 323 -1.55 -18.55 -21.12
CA VAL A 323 -2.31 -17.88 -20.08
C VAL A 323 -3.52 -18.72 -19.74
N ILE A 324 -3.64 -19.12 -18.49
CA ILE A 324 -4.74 -19.90 -17.93
C ILE A 324 -5.64 -18.96 -17.13
N PRO A 325 -6.85 -18.66 -17.60
CA PRO A 325 -7.75 -17.72 -16.96
C PRO A 325 -8.45 -18.33 -15.74
N PHE A 326 -8.58 -17.54 -14.68
CA PHE A 326 -9.42 -17.84 -13.52
C PHE A 326 -10.44 -16.72 -13.34
N LEU A 327 -11.72 -17.06 -13.37
CA LEU A 327 -12.77 -16.06 -13.21
C LEU A 327 -12.62 -15.34 -11.86
N HIS A 328 -12.39 -14.02 -11.89
CA HIS A 328 -12.06 -13.18 -10.74
C HIS A 328 -10.79 -13.61 -9.98
N GLY A 329 -9.93 -14.41 -10.56
CA GLY A 329 -8.78 -15.01 -9.89
C GLY A 329 -9.13 -16.12 -8.87
N ASN A 330 -10.37 -16.60 -8.83
CA ASN A 330 -10.82 -17.57 -7.83
C ASN A 330 -10.67 -19.01 -8.33
N THR A 331 -10.32 -19.91 -7.41
CA THR A 331 -10.19 -21.36 -7.66
C THR A 331 -10.42 -22.15 -6.37
N THR A 332 -10.39 -23.47 -6.47
CA THR A 332 -10.52 -24.39 -5.32
C THR A 332 -9.20 -25.11 -5.03
N PRO A 333 -9.04 -25.65 -3.80
CA PRO A 333 -7.86 -26.45 -3.45
C PRO A 333 -7.65 -27.64 -4.38
N GLU A 334 -8.73 -28.31 -4.82
CA GLU A 334 -8.67 -29.49 -5.69
C GLU A 334 -8.13 -29.14 -7.08
N VAL A 335 -8.48 -27.97 -7.60
CA VAL A 335 -7.98 -27.49 -8.89
C VAL A 335 -6.48 -27.20 -8.78
N PHE A 336 -6.02 -26.51 -7.71
CA PHE A 336 -4.59 -26.26 -7.52
C PHE A 336 -3.76 -27.51 -7.34
N ASP A 337 -4.28 -28.52 -6.62
CA ASP A 337 -3.61 -29.82 -6.47
C ASP A 337 -3.38 -30.52 -7.83
N LYS A 338 -4.46 -30.63 -8.63
CA LYS A 338 -4.38 -31.25 -9.95
C LYS A 338 -3.41 -30.49 -10.87
N ILE A 339 -3.43 -29.13 -10.82
CA ILE A 339 -2.49 -28.29 -11.59
C ILE A 339 -1.04 -28.56 -11.13
N ALA A 340 -0.81 -28.66 -9.82
CA ALA A 340 0.51 -28.94 -9.28
C ALA A 340 1.04 -30.29 -9.75
N ASP A 341 0.21 -31.34 -9.68
CA ASP A 341 0.57 -32.70 -10.12
C ASP A 341 0.90 -32.75 -11.61
N PHE A 342 0.08 -32.10 -12.43
CA PHE A 342 0.27 -32.07 -13.88
C PHE A 342 1.53 -31.28 -14.28
N LEU A 343 1.72 -30.09 -13.72
CA LEU A 343 2.82 -29.21 -14.11
C LEU A 343 4.17 -29.63 -13.54
N GLU A 344 4.22 -30.39 -12.44
CA GLU A 344 5.48 -30.92 -11.87
C GLU A 344 6.21 -31.87 -12.85
N GLU A 345 5.49 -32.47 -13.79
CA GLU A 345 6.06 -33.28 -14.83
C GLU A 345 6.95 -32.50 -15.83
N PHE A 346 6.74 -31.19 -15.96
CA PHE A 346 7.56 -30.30 -16.79
C PHE A 346 8.70 -29.60 -16.02
N GLY A 347 8.78 -29.78 -14.69
CA GLY A 347 9.79 -29.20 -13.83
C GLY A 347 9.26 -28.18 -12.83
N ASN A 348 10.11 -27.26 -12.38
CA ASN A 348 9.76 -26.33 -11.31
C ASN A 348 9.65 -24.85 -11.74
N ASP A 349 10.09 -24.47 -12.96
CA ASP A 349 9.93 -23.12 -13.55
C ASP A 349 8.77 -23.07 -14.54
N VAL A 350 7.59 -23.48 -14.11
CA VAL A 350 6.44 -23.67 -15.00
C VAL A 350 5.23 -22.81 -14.64
N ILE A 351 5.27 -22.06 -13.54
CA ILE A 351 4.11 -21.28 -13.04
C ILE A 351 4.52 -19.84 -12.73
N ARG A 352 3.71 -18.88 -13.20
CA ARG A 352 3.68 -17.48 -12.74
C ARG A 352 2.24 -17.02 -12.53
N PHE A 353 1.96 -16.40 -11.39
CA PHE A 353 0.72 -15.64 -11.24
C PHE A 353 0.88 -14.28 -11.90
N THR A 354 -0.16 -13.82 -12.59
CA THR A 354 -0.13 -12.55 -13.33
C THR A 354 -0.88 -11.44 -12.59
N PRO A 355 -0.54 -10.17 -12.83
CA PRO A 355 -1.30 -9.05 -12.27
C PRO A 355 -2.77 -8.98 -12.75
N ARG A 356 -3.12 -9.74 -13.79
CA ARG A 356 -4.49 -9.90 -14.29
C ARG A 356 -5.27 -11.04 -13.62
N GLN A 357 -4.78 -11.52 -12.46
CA GLN A 357 -5.43 -12.57 -11.66
C GLN A 357 -5.52 -13.93 -12.39
N ASN A 358 -4.62 -14.17 -13.34
CA ASN A 358 -4.50 -15.40 -14.10
C ASN A 358 -3.22 -16.16 -13.72
N MET A 359 -3.08 -17.38 -14.20
CA MET A 359 -1.85 -18.15 -14.14
C MET A 359 -1.22 -18.17 -15.53
N GLN A 360 0.07 -17.89 -15.63
CA GLN A 360 0.88 -18.21 -16.80
C GLN A 360 1.55 -19.55 -16.56
N VAL A 361 1.33 -20.49 -17.45
CA VAL A 361 2.10 -21.75 -17.56
C VAL A 361 3.17 -21.55 -18.62
N ARG A 362 4.43 -21.93 -18.34
CA ARG A 362 5.58 -21.61 -19.20
C ARG A 362 6.53 -22.79 -19.36
N ASN A 363 7.47 -22.68 -20.28
CA ASN A 363 8.45 -23.73 -20.59
C ASN A 363 7.83 -25.04 -21.04
N ILE A 364 6.70 -24.97 -21.74
CA ILE A 364 5.99 -26.16 -22.25
C ILE A 364 6.48 -26.45 -23.67
N PRO A 365 6.99 -27.65 -23.97
CA PRO A 365 7.33 -28.05 -25.34
C PRO A 365 6.07 -28.05 -26.22
N GLU A 366 6.21 -27.62 -27.51
CA GLU A 366 5.08 -27.41 -28.41
C GLU A 366 4.19 -28.67 -28.56
N ASN A 367 4.81 -29.85 -28.65
CA ASN A 367 4.11 -31.12 -28.76
C ASN A 367 3.24 -31.49 -27.56
N TYR A 368 3.43 -30.83 -26.40
CA TYR A 368 2.61 -31.03 -25.19
C TYR A 368 1.51 -29.97 -25.02
N LEU A 369 1.40 -28.99 -25.91
CA LEU A 369 0.29 -28.00 -25.84
C LEU A 369 -1.10 -28.65 -25.90
N PRO A 370 -1.33 -29.71 -26.71
CA PRO A 370 -2.61 -30.43 -26.67
C PRO A 370 -2.90 -31.05 -25.29
N ASN A 371 -1.89 -31.61 -24.63
CA ASN A 371 -2.06 -32.13 -23.26
C ASN A 371 -2.45 -31.05 -22.28
N VAL A 372 -1.79 -29.87 -22.34
CA VAL A 372 -2.10 -28.69 -21.52
C VAL A 372 -3.54 -28.24 -21.76
N TYR A 373 -3.96 -28.11 -23.00
CA TYR A 373 -5.32 -27.73 -23.35
C TYR A 373 -6.37 -28.67 -22.79
N GLN A 374 -6.20 -29.99 -23.07
CA GLN A 374 -7.17 -31.00 -22.61
C GLN A 374 -7.21 -31.08 -21.07
N PHE A 375 -6.06 -30.96 -20.42
CA PHE A 375 -5.99 -30.94 -18.95
C PHE A 375 -6.80 -29.75 -18.37
N PHE A 376 -6.52 -28.52 -18.77
CA PHE A 376 -7.20 -27.32 -18.24
C PHE A 376 -8.67 -27.25 -18.64
N LYS A 377 -9.03 -27.71 -19.85
CA LYS A 377 -10.41 -27.88 -20.27
C LYS A 377 -11.16 -28.89 -19.37
N GLY A 378 -10.51 -29.99 -19.03
CA GLY A 378 -11.03 -31.01 -18.11
C GLY A 378 -11.27 -30.51 -16.68
N LEU A 379 -10.61 -29.41 -16.27
CA LEU A 379 -10.89 -28.71 -15.02
C LEU A 379 -12.09 -27.75 -15.08
N GLY A 380 -12.76 -27.63 -16.24
CA GLY A 380 -13.91 -26.76 -16.43
C GLY A 380 -13.55 -25.28 -16.60
N LEU A 381 -12.29 -24.95 -16.95
CA LEU A 381 -11.89 -23.58 -17.20
C LEU A 381 -12.35 -23.11 -18.59
N HIS A 382 -12.75 -21.85 -18.67
CA HIS A 382 -13.29 -21.23 -19.89
C HIS A 382 -12.17 -20.83 -20.86
N LEU A 383 -11.64 -21.79 -21.61
CA LEU A 383 -10.54 -21.59 -22.56
C LEU A 383 -10.99 -21.18 -23.97
N ASP A 384 -12.28 -21.29 -24.26
CA ASP A 384 -12.82 -21.15 -25.64
C ASP A 384 -13.34 -19.74 -25.95
N VAL A 385 -13.31 -18.83 -24.95
CA VAL A 385 -13.88 -17.48 -25.08
C VAL A 385 -12.83 -16.47 -25.56
N PRO A 386 -13.23 -15.34 -26.19
CA PRO A 386 -12.32 -14.23 -26.50
C PRO A 386 -11.54 -13.74 -25.27
N VAL A 387 -10.27 -13.37 -25.47
CA VAL A 387 -9.32 -13.02 -24.39
C VAL A 387 -9.85 -11.89 -23.51
N ILE A 388 -10.52 -10.89 -24.08
CA ILE A 388 -11.09 -9.76 -23.33
C ILE A 388 -12.05 -10.19 -22.21
N LEU A 389 -12.82 -11.26 -22.42
CA LEU A 389 -13.76 -11.76 -21.41
C LEU A 389 -13.07 -12.35 -20.18
N ASN A 390 -11.84 -12.83 -20.35
CA ASN A 390 -11.01 -13.38 -19.29
C ASN A 390 -10.01 -12.35 -18.71
N ASN A 391 -9.87 -11.17 -19.34
CA ASN A 391 -8.99 -10.09 -18.89
C ASN A 391 -9.71 -8.97 -18.14
N LEU A 392 -10.98 -9.17 -17.77
CA LEU A 392 -11.72 -8.27 -16.89
C LEU A 392 -11.20 -8.44 -15.46
N THR A 393 -10.36 -7.50 -15.02
CA THR A 393 -9.71 -7.57 -13.70
C THR A 393 -10.54 -6.85 -12.65
N SER A 394 -10.78 -7.49 -11.51
CA SER A 394 -11.54 -6.86 -10.42
C SER A 394 -10.90 -7.04 -9.05
N CYS A 395 -11.08 -6.07 -8.16
CA CYS A 395 -10.79 -6.31 -6.75
C CYS A 395 -11.97 -7.05 -6.08
N THR A 396 -11.74 -7.53 -4.85
CA THR A 396 -12.80 -8.21 -4.09
C THR A 396 -14.00 -7.30 -3.74
N GLY A 397 -13.78 -5.98 -3.64
CA GLY A 397 -14.85 -5.03 -3.33
C GLY A 397 -15.57 -5.34 -2.02
N ALA A 398 -16.86 -4.99 -1.97
CA ALA A 398 -17.69 -5.16 -0.77
C ALA A 398 -18.04 -6.63 -0.46
N ASP A 399 -17.63 -7.61 -1.28
CA ASP A 399 -17.82 -9.03 -0.96
C ASP A 399 -17.13 -9.40 0.36
N THR A 400 -15.84 -9.06 0.49
CA THR A 400 -15.03 -9.43 1.66
C THR A 400 -14.21 -8.26 2.23
N CYS A 401 -14.06 -7.15 1.49
CA CYS A 401 -13.29 -6.00 1.95
C CYS A 401 -14.16 -5.01 2.73
N ARG A 402 -13.78 -4.70 3.99
CA ARG A 402 -14.47 -3.72 4.83
C ARG A 402 -14.50 -2.30 4.26
N LEU A 403 -13.57 -1.95 3.35
CA LEU A 403 -13.52 -0.66 2.64
C LEU A 403 -14.29 -0.64 1.30
N GLY A 404 -14.76 -1.78 0.84
CA GLY A 404 -15.49 -1.89 -0.42
C GLY A 404 -16.79 -1.07 -0.37
N ILE A 405 -17.03 -0.24 -1.37
CA ILE A 405 -18.31 0.50 -1.55
C ILE A 405 -19.23 -0.34 -2.43
N CYS A 406 -18.71 -0.83 -3.56
CA CYS A 406 -19.44 -1.57 -4.58
C CYS A 406 -18.94 -3.02 -4.73
N LEU A 407 -19.69 -3.82 -5.51
CA LEU A 407 -19.45 -5.24 -5.80
C LEU A 407 -18.83 -5.44 -7.21
N PRO A 408 -17.54 -5.21 -7.41
CA PRO A 408 -16.92 -5.23 -8.74
C PRO A 408 -16.94 -6.62 -9.40
N LYS A 409 -16.92 -7.72 -8.63
CA LYS A 409 -17.04 -9.07 -9.19
C LYS A 409 -18.42 -9.31 -9.84
N GLY A 410 -19.47 -8.79 -9.21
CA GLY A 410 -20.81 -8.82 -9.81
C GLY A 410 -20.88 -8.01 -11.09
N LEU A 411 -20.28 -6.79 -11.09
CA LEU A 411 -20.22 -5.95 -12.28
C LEU A 411 -19.43 -6.62 -13.43
N VAL A 412 -18.32 -7.32 -13.14
CA VAL A 412 -17.59 -8.13 -14.16
C VAL A 412 -18.51 -9.15 -14.80
N LYS A 413 -19.31 -9.88 -14.01
CA LYS A 413 -20.30 -10.84 -14.54
C LYS A 413 -21.32 -10.16 -15.46
N GLY A 414 -21.82 -8.98 -15.05
CA GLY A 414 -22.75 -8.19 -15.88
C GLY A 414 -22.12 -7.72 -17.19
N ILE A 415 -20.90 -7.19 -17.17
CA ILE A 415 -20.17 -6.79 -18.39
C ILE A 415 -19.91 -8.00 -19.28
N ARG A 416 -19.38 -9.10 -18.71
CA ARG A 416 -19.11 -10.33 -19.47
C ARG A 416 -20.37 -10.84 -20.18
N HIS A 417 -21.46 -10.99 -19.45
CA HIS A 417 -22.75 -11.44 -20.00
C HIS A 417 -23.24 -10.54 -21.13
N LYS A 418 -23.13 -9.21 -20.96
CA LYS A 418 -23.57 -8.27 -21.98
C LYS A 418 -22.69 -8.30 -23.25
N LEU A 419 -21.37 -8.51 -23.09
CA LEU A 419 -20.43 -8.69 -24.21
C LEU A 419 -20.66 -10.01 -24.93
N GLU A 420 -20.90 -11.11 -24.22
CA GLU A 420 -21.22 -12.42 -24.79
C GLU A 420 -22.51 -12.40 -25.63
N GLN A 421 -23.48 -11.54 -25.25
CA GLN A 421 -24.73 -11.35 -26.01
C GLN A 421 -24.63 -10.30 -27.13
N SER A 422 -23.52 -9.58 -27.21
CA SER A 422 -23.31 -8.58 -28.25
C SER A 422 -22.90 -9.22 -29.57
N ASN A 423 -23.12 -8.50 -30.68
CA ASN A 423 -22.64 -8.91 -32.01
C ASN A 423 -21.25 -8.36 -32.33
N LEU A 424 -20.47 -7.96 -31.28
CA LEU A 424 -19.14 -7.41 -31.47
C LEU A 424 -18.11 -8.52 -31.73
N ASP A 425 -17.18 -8.27 -32.63
CA ASP A 425 -16.01 -9.14 -32.85
C ASP A 425 -14.97 -8.86 -31.73
N LEU A 426 -15.09 -9.62 -30.63
CA LEU A 426 -14.28 -9.45 -29.45
C LEU A 426 -12.82 -9.92 -29.62
N ASP A 427 -12.53 -10.74 -30.63
CA ASP A 427 -11.17 -11.19 -30.94
C ASP A 427 -10.30 -10.06 -31.51
N GLN A 428 -10.89 -8.95 -31.89
CA GLN A 428 -10.16 -7.75 -32.29
C GLN A 428 -9.65 -6.91 -31.10
N LEU A 429 -9.95 -7.32 -29.86
CA LEU A 429 -9.65 -6.58 -28.61
C LEU A 429 -8.80 -7.40 -27.59
N PRO A 430 -7.82 -8.25 -28.00
CA PRO A 430 -7.22 -9.22 -27.09
C PRO A 430 -6.44 -8.57 -25.93
N ASP A 431 -5.79 -7.45 -26.19
CA ASP A 431 -4.88 -6.78 -25.22
C ASP A 431 -5.56 -5.67 -24.41
N LEU A 432 -6.86 -5.43 -24.62
CA LEU A 432 -7.56 -4.38 -23.91
C LEU A 432 -7.74 -4.71 -22.43
N LYS A 433 -7.31 -3.78 -21.54
CA LYS A 433 -7.37 -3.91 -20.08
C LYS A 433 -8.58 -3.16 -19.53
N ILE A 434 -9.54 -3.91 -18.99
CA ILE A 434 -10.69 -3.33 -18.27
C ILE A 434 -10.58 -3.67 -16.79
N ASN A 435 -10.35 -2.66 -15.92
CA ASN A 435 -10.08 -2.86 -14.51
C ASN A 435 -11.15 -2.22 -13.62
N ILE A 436 -11.71 -3.01 -12.69
CA ILE A 436 -12.87 -2.61 -11.89
C ILE A 436 -12.54 -2.67 -10.40
N ASN A 437 -12.76 -1.57 -9.70
CA ASN A 437 -12.51 -1.43 -8.26
C ASN A 437 -13.77 -1.09 -7.51
N GLY A 438 -13.98 -1.69 -6.35
CA GLY A 438 -15.13 -1.40 -5.48
C GLY A 438 -15.02 -0.07 -4.72
N CYS A 439 -13.90 0.66 -4.80
CA CYS A 439 -13.67 1.97 -4.18
C CYS A 439 -12.45 2.68 -4.79
N SER A 440 -12.15 3.88 -4.32
CA SER A 440 -11.02 4.72 -4.80
C SER A 440 -9.61 4.22 -4.44
N ASN A 441 -9.47 3.09 -3.73
CA ASN A 441 -8.14 2.54 -3.38
C ASN A 441 -7.39 1.92 -4.55
N SER A 442 -8.04 1.72 -5.70
CA SER A 442 -7.42 1.26 -6.95
C SER A 442 -6.60 -0.04 -6.80
N CYS A 443 -7.17 -1.04 -6.11
CA CYS A 443 -6.49 -2.32 -5.90
C CYS A 443 -6.31 -3.10 -7.20
N ALA A 444 -7.30 -3.05 -8.11
CA ALA A 444 -7.23 -3.55 -9.47
C ALA A 444 -6.75 -2.48 -10.48
N GLN A 445 -6.14 -1.38 -10.00
CA GLN A 445 -5.37 -0.43 -10.81
C GLN A 445 -6.17 0.26 -11.94
N ASN A 446 -7.41 0.70 -11.67
CA ASN A 446 -8.26 1.39 -12.65
C ASN A 446 -7.61 2.66 -13.27
N ALA A 447 -6.77 3.37 -12.51
CA ALA A 447 -6.03 4.52 -13.01
C ALA A 447 -4.84 4.14 -13.92
N TRP A 448 -4.62 2.84 -14.16
CA TRP A 448 -3.55 2.29 -15.01
C TRP A 448 -4.09 1.24 -15.99
N SER A 449 -5.31 1.41 -16.47
CA SER A 449 -5.97 0.53 -17.43
C SER A 449 -6.50 1.31 -18.63
N ASP A 450 -6.78 0.63 -19.73
CA ASP A 450 -7.31 1.24 -20.94
C ASP A 450 -8.71 1.80 -20.66
N LEU A 451 -9.53 1.03 -19.93
CA LEU A 451 -10.82 1.45 -19.41
C LEU A 451 -10.91 1.02 -17.93
N GLY A 452 -11.12 1.96 -17.02
CA GLY A 452 -11.14 1.71 -15.59
C GLY A 452 -12.45 2.13 -14.93
N PHE A 453 -12.83 1.43 -13.87
CA PHE A 453 -13.99 1.77 -13.05
C PHE A 453 -13.61 1.79 -11.57
N SER A 454 -14.05 2.83 -10.84
CA SER A 454 -13.89 2.87 -9.38
C SER A 454 -15.19 3.20 -8.68
N GLY A 455 -15.61 2.32 -7.77
CA GLY A 455 -16.86 2.41 -7.02
C GLY A 455 -16.98 3.69 -6.22
N ARG A 456 -18.17 4.27 -6.28
CA ARG A 456 -18.59 5.47 -5.55
C ARG A 456 -20.07 5.39 -5.22
N ILE A 457 -20.54 6.35 -4.44
CA ILE A 457 -21.95 6.50 -4.11
C ILE A 457 -22.54 7.54 -5.05
N GLY A 458 -23.62 7.17 -5.78
CA GLY A 458 -24.52 8.10 -6.43
C GLY A 458 -25.71 8.40 -5.53
N ARG A 459 -26.46 9.47 -5.81
CA ARG A 459 -27.70 9.83 -5.09
C ARG A 459 -28.76 10.39 -6.02
N VAL A 460 -30.02 9.99 -5.79
CA VAL A 460 -31.20 10.67 -6.33
C VAL A 460 -32.02 11.11 -5.10
N GLY A 461 -32.09 12.40 -4.87
CA GLY A 461 -32.53 12.91 -3.57
C GLY A 461 -31.67 12.38 -2.44
N ASP A 462 -32.31 11.82 -1.40
CA ASP A 462 -31.59 11.20 -0.27
C ASP A 462 -31.26 9.72 -0.47
N GLN A 463 -31.80 9.10 -1.52
CA GLN A 463 -31.61 7.67 -1.77
C GLN A 463 -30.25 7.38 -2.43
N PRO A 464 -29.34 6.60 -1.81
CA PRO A 464 -28.08 6.23 -2.39
C PRO A 464 -28.23 5.08 -3.41
N TYR A 465 -27.42 5.09 -4.47
CA TYR A 465 -27.30 4.00 -5.42
C TYR A 465 -25.82 3.69 -5.74
N PRO A 466 -25.50 2.45 -6.16
CA PRO A 466 -24.13 2.08 -6.55
C PRO A 466 -23.77 2.74 -7.87
N ALA A 467 -22.62 3.40 -7.92
CA ALA A 467 -22.11 4.07 -9.10
C ALA A 467 -20.60 3.85 -9.24
N TYR A 468 -20.06 4.11 -10.42
CA TYR A 468 -18.62 4.02 -10.68
C TYR A 468 -18.15 5.22 -11.48
N THR A 469 -16.99 5.77 -11.08
CA THR A 469 -16.25 6.72 -11.91
C THR A 469 -15.61 5.99 -13.07
N VAL A 470 -15.75 6.51 -14.27
CA VAL A 470 -15.16 5.99 -15.52
C VAL A 470 -13.80 6.63 -15.75
N TRP A 471 -12.79 5.82 -15.95
CA TRP A 471 -11.40 6.21 -16.20
C TRP A 471 -10.94 5.69 -17.56
N ALA A 472 -10.15 6.48 -18.31
CA ALA A 472 -9.53 6.01 -19.55
C ALA A 472 -8.16 6.67 -19.76
N ARG A 473 -7.22 5.94 -20.38
CA ARG A 473 -5.87 6.43 -20.71
C ARG A 473 -5.85 7.26 -22.00
N VAL A 474 -6.44 8.44 -21.94
CA VAL A 474 -6.64 9.31 -23.12
C VAL A 474 -5.36 9.98 -23.62
N ASN A 475 -4.27 9.99 -22.83
CA ASN A 475 -3.01 10.64 -23.19
C ASN A 475 -1.91 9.67 -23.65
N GLY A 476 -2.18 8.38 -23.69
CA GLY A 476 -1.26 7.35 -24.18
C GLY A 476 -1.04 6.17 -23.23
N ALA A 477 -0.49 5.10 -23.76
CA ALA A 477 -0.34 3.81 -23.07
C ALA A 477 0.56 3.87 -21.81
N THR A 478 1.50 4.82 -21.75
CA THR A 478 2.39 5.05 -20.60
C THR A 478 1.92 6.18 -19.69
N GLU A 479 0.72 6.73 -19.92
CA GLU A 479 0.13 7.79 -19.11
C GLU A 479 -0.94 7.26 -18.15
N LEU A 480 -1.22 8.03 -17.11
CA LEU A 480 -2.29 7.74 -16.17
C LEU A 480 -3.65 7.94 -16.84
N ALA A 481 -4.61 7.09 -16.48
CA ALA A 481 -5.99 7.27 -16.91
C ALA A 481 -6.60 8.53 -16.25
N GLU A 482 -7.43 9.23 -17.00
CA GLU A 482 -8.22 10.36 -16.53
C GLU A 482 -9.64 9.94 -16.16
N ALA A 483 -10.22 10.61 -15.17
CA ALA A 483 -11.61 10.45 -14.79
C ALA A 483 -12.50 11.28 -15.74
N LEU A 484 -13.30 10.62 -16.57
CA LEU A 484 -14.09 11.27 -17.62
C LEU A 484 -15.56 11.50 -17.24
N GLY A 485 -16.01 10.91 -16.14
CA GLY A 485 -17.40 11.01 -15.65
C GLY A 485 -17.72 9.86 -14.69
N TYR A 486 -19.00 9.63 -14.46
CA TYR A 486 -19.47 8.50 -13.67
C TYR A 486 -20.81 7.96 -14.21
N LEU A 487 -21.11 6.71 -13.88
CA LEU A 487 -22.34 6.01 -14.29
C LEU A 487 -22.92 5.24 -13.09
N ALA A 488 -24.24 5.03 -13.12
CA ALA A 488 -24.87 4.02 -12.26
C ALA A 488 -24.30 2.62 -12.60
N ALA A 489 -24.14 1.77 -11.61
CA ALA A 489 -23.63 0.40 -11.80
C ALA A 489 -24.45 -0.38 -12.83
N LYS A 490 -25.76 -0.17 -12.83
CA LYS A 490 -26.74 -0.78 -13.76
C LYS A 490 -26.37 -0.59 -15.22
N ASP A 491 -25.91 0.61 -15.60
CA ASP A 491 -25.73 1.00 -17.01
C ASP A 491 -24.36 0.64 -17.55
N ILE A 492 -23.38 0.34 -16.71
CA ILE A 492 -21.98 0.10 -17.12
C ILE A 492 -21.85 -1.03 -18.15
N PRO A 493 -22.53 -2.19 -18.03
CA PRO A 493 -22.42 -3.22 -19.06
C PRO A 493 -22.85 -2.75 -20.46
N SER A 494 -23.93 -1.96 -20.56
CA SER A 494 -24.37 -1.39 -21.83
C SER A 494 -23.41 -0.32 -22.34
N PHE A 495 -22.94 0.57 -21.46
CA PHE A 495 -21.90 1.54 -21.79
C PHE A 495 -20.63 0.89 -22.36
N VAL A 496 -20.16 -0.23 -21.77
CA VAL A 496 -18.95 -0.94 -22.26
C VAL A 496 -19.18 -1.49 -23.67
N VAL A 497 -20.33 -2.08 -23.96
CA VAL A 497 -20.68 -2.57 -25.31
C VAL A 497 -20.73 -1.42 -26.30
N ASP A 498 -21.40 -0.31 -25.97
CA ASP A 498 -21.49 0.88 -26.84
C ASP A 498 -20.13 1.49 -27.14
N TYR A 499 -19.28 1.62 -26.12
CA TYR A 499 -17.93 2.16 -26.29
C TYR A 499 -17.04 1.27 -27.16
N LEU A 500 -17.02 -0.05 -26.87
CA LEU A 500 -16.22 -1.00 -27.66
C LEU A 500 -16.75 -1.13 -29.09
N GLY A 501 -18.07 -1.09 -29.28
CA GLY A 501 -18.69 -1.05 -30.60
C GLY A 501 -18.26 0.20 -31.38
N SER A 502 -18.24 1.35 -30.77
CA SER A 502 -17.75 2.58 -31.39
C SER A 502 -16.25 2.48 -31.75
N TYR A 503 -15.42 1.93 -30.88
CA TYR A 503 -14.00 1.68 -31.21
C TYR A 503 -13.87 0.77 -32.45
N LEU A 504 -14.58 -0.37 -32.50
CA LEU A 504 -14.50 -1.31 -33.63
C LEU A 504 -14.92 -0.66 -34.95
N GLN A 505 -15.89 0.26 -34.94
CA GLN A 505 -16.29 1.01 -36.12
C GLN A 505 -15.17 1.93 -36.64
N PHE A 506 -14.38 2.52 -35.73
CA PHE A 506 -13.30 3.44 -36.07
C PHE A 506 -11.94 2.75 -36.24
N LYS A 507 -11.78 1.49 -35.78
CA LYS A 507 -10.49 0.79 -35.67
C LYS A 507 -9.65 0.87 -36.96
N ALA A 508 -10.25 0.72 -38.14
CA ALA A 508 -9.52 0.76 -39.39
C ALA A 508 -8.91 2.13 -39.77
N GLN A 509 -9.30 3.21 -39.04
CA GLN A 509 -8.81 4.57 -39.26
C GLN A 509 -7.60 4.89 -38.39
N TYR A 510 -7.23 4.00 -37.46
CA TYR A 510 -6.16 4.21 -36.47
C TYR A 510 -5.21 3.01 -36.43
N GLU A 511 -3.91 3.29 -36.27
CA GLU A 511 -2.87 2.24 -36.21
C GLU A 511 -3.02 1.33 -34.97
N SER A 512 -3.56 1.88 -33.88
CA SER A 512 -3.71 1.16 -32.60
C SER A 512 -4.89 1.71 -31.79
N TYR A 513 -5.28 0.97 -30.75
CA TYR A 513 -6.23 1.45 -29.76
C TYR A 513 -5.73 2.73 -29.07
N ASP A 514 -4.45 2.81 -28.74
CA ASP A 514 -3.83 3.98 -28.13
C ASP A 514 -3.95 5.23 -29.04
N ALA A 515 -3.71 5.07 -30.35
CA ALA A 515 -3.88 6.16 -31.32
C ALA A 515 -5.35 6.62 -31.41
N PHE A 516 -6.31 5.70 -31.41
CA PHE A 516 -7.74 6.03 -31.37
C PHE A 516 -8.11 6.80 -30.11
N VAL A 517 -7.68 6.30 -28.94
CA VAL A 517 -8.06 6.90 -27.65
C VAL A 517 -7.51 8.32 -27.52
N ARG A 518 -6.25 8.55 -27.94
CA ARG A 518 -5.65 9.90 -27.96
C ARG A 518 -6.37 10.87 -28.90
N ALA A 519 -6.79 10.38 -30.06
CA ALA A 519 -7.42 11.24 -31.06
C ALA A 519 -8.90 11.52 -30.76
N LYS A 520 -9.65 10.53 -30.28
CA LYS A 520 -11.11 10.58 -30.21
C LYS A 520 -11.72 9.88 -28.98
N GLY A 521 -10.97 9.05 -28.26
CA GLY A 521 -11.52 8.20 -27.23
C GLY A 521 -12.19 8.97 -26.08
N ALA A 522 -11.64 10.10 -25.66
CA ALA A 522 -12.23 10.94 -24.61
C ALA A 522 -13.61 11.49 -25.00
N GLU A 523 -13.78 11.91 -26.26
CA GLU A 523 -15.05 12.41 -26.82
C GLU A 523 -16.08 11.29 -26.84
N VAL A 524 -15.74 10.13 -27.45
CA VAL A 524 -16.63 8.95 -27.56
C VAL A 524 -17.07 8.47 -26.18
N ILE A 525 -16.17 8.42 -25.20
CA ILE A 525 -16.51 8.02 -23.84
C ILE A 525 -17.47 9.02 -23.17
N LYS A 526 -17.23 10.32 -23.32
CA LYS A 526 -18.11 11.37 -22.74
C LYS A 526 -19.50 11.36 -23.39
N GLU A 527 -19.58 11.17 -24.72
CA GLU A 527 -20.84 11.03 -25.43
C GLU A 527 -21.60 9.77 -24.99
N ALA A 528 -20.89 8.64 -24.83
CA ALA A 528 -21.49 7.42 -24.32
C ALA A 528 -21.99 7.59 -22.88
N ILE A 529 -21.23 8.24 -22.00
CA ILE A 529 -21.65 8.55 -20.61
C ILE A 529 -22.93 9.41 -20.65
N ALA A 530 -23.00 10.42 -21.51
CA ALA A 530 -24.16 11.31 -21.59
C ALA A 530 -25.50 10.60 -21.88
N ARG A 531 -25.46 9.45 -22.57
CA ARG A 531 -26.67 8.63 -22.84
C ARG A 531 -27.25 7.99 -21.57
N TYR A 532 -26.45 7.81 -20.52
CA TYR A 532 -26.78 7.12 -19.29
C TYR A 532 -26.80 8.04 -18.06
N GLN A 533 -26.96 9.36 -18.26
CA GLN A 533 -26.94 10.33 -17.16
C GLN A 533 -28.19 10.33 -16.27
N ASN A 534 -29.32 9.87 -16.82
CA ASN A 534 -30.59 9.94 -16.11
C ASN A 534 -30.80 8.67 -15.28
N VAL A 535 -30.62 8.77 -13.97
CA VAL A 535 -30.95 7.70 -13.05
C VAL A 535 -32.38 7.93 -12.55
N PRO A 536 -33.33 6.99 -12.80
CA PRO A 536 -34.72 7.12 -12.36
C PRO A 536 -34.82 7.14 -10.84
N ALA A 537 -35.91 7.72 -10.32
CA ALA A 537 -36.24 7.68 -8.91
C ALA A 537 -36.46 6.22 -8.43
N PHE A 538 -36.29 5.97 -7.14
CA PHE A 538 -36.40 4.61 -6.58
C PHE A 538 -37.73 3.93 -6.89
N ASP A 539 -38.85 4.70 -6.86
CA ASP A 539 -40.17 4.18 -7.16
C ASP A 539 -40.43 3.92 -8.65
N GLU A 540 -39.63 4.56 -9.53
CA GLU A 540 -39.70 4.38 -11.00
C GLU A 540 -38.95 3.13 -11.46
N ASP A 541 -37.71 2.93 -11.00
CA ASP A 541 -36.91 1.71 -11.25
C ASP A 541 -35.98 1.35 -10.10
N LYS A 542 -36.43 0.42 -9.26
CA LYS A 542 -35.68 -0.10 -8.11
C LYS A 542 -34.38 -0.77 -8.47
N ASN A 543 -34.22 -1.27 -9.71
CA ASN A 543 -33.01 -2.00 -10.12
C ASN A 543 -31.75 -1.12 -10.13
N TYR A 544 -31.88 0.20 -10.22
CA TYR A 544 -30.73 1.12 -10.12
C TYR A 544 -30.15 1.18 -8.70
N TYR A 545 -30.91 0.75 -7.70
CA TYR A 545 -30.54 0.82 -6.30
C TYR A 545 -30.03 -0.51 -5.72
N PHE A 546 -29.81 -1.49 -6.58
CA PHE A 546 -29.12 -2.74 -6.27
C PHE A 546 -27.77 -2.76 -7.01
N ASP A 547 -26.72 -3.22 -6.32
CA ASP A 547 -25.45 -3.46 -7.01
C ASP A 547 -25.49 -4.81 -7.74
N TRP A 548 -24.64 -5.01 -8.71
CA TRP A 548 -24.56 -6.26 -9.46
C TRP A 548 -24.23 -7.44 -8.53
N GLY A 549 -25.14 -8.40 -8.48
CA GLY A 549 -25.01 -9.59 -7.62
C GLY A 549 -25.44 -9.38 -6.18
N ALA A 550 -25.96 -8.20 -5.81
CA ALA A 550 -26.55 -7.95 -4.50
C ALA A 550 -27.99 -8.47 -4.44
N ASN A 551 -28.36 -9.03 -3.28
CA ASN A 551 -29.75 -9.42 -2.95
C ASN A 551 -30.49 -8.34 -2.13
N GLU A 552 -29.77 -7.29 -1.70
CA GLU A 552 -30.28 -6.22 -0.86
C GLU A 552 -30.06 -4.86 -1.53
N ILE A 553 -30.91 -3.89 -1.15
CA ILE A 553 -30.78 -2.49 -1.58
C ILE A 553 -29.42 -1.96 -1.13
N PHE A 554 -28.79 -1.20 -2.00
CA PHE A 554 -27.49 -0.59 -1.75
C PHE A 554 -27.52 0.29 -0.49
N SER A 555 -26.67 -0.03 0.47
CA SER A 555 -26.53 0.71 1.72
C SER A 555 -25.07 0.81 2.14
N LEU A 556 -24.76 1.77 3.00
CA LEU A 556 -23.43 1.96 3.58
C LEU A 556 -23.31 1.38 4.99
N THR A 557 -24.31 0.64 5.46
CA THR A 557 -24.25 -0.08 6.73
C THR A 557 -23.13 -1.13 6.65
N ASN A 558 -22.35 -1.28 7.74
CA ASN A 558 -21.18 -2.18 7.83
C ASN A 558 -19.92 -1.74 7.07
N HIS A 559 -19.75 -0.46 6.74
CA HIS A 559 -18.43 0.08 6.39
C HIS A 559 -17.53 0.10 7.63
N GLY A 560 -16.52 -0.77 7.66
CA GLY A 560 -15.57 -0.88 8.77
C GLY A 560 -14.31 -0.04 8.57
N GLN A 561 -13.47 0.02 9.61
CA GLN A 561 -12.14 0.62 9.51
C GLN A 561 -11.21 -0.24 8.65
N ALA A 562 -10.29 0.43 7.93
CA ALA A 562 -9.35 -0.21 7.00
C ALA A 562 -8.37 -1.16 7.69
N GLU A 563 -8.52 -2.47 7.48
CA GLU A 563 -7.51 -3.46 7.86
C GLU A 563 -6.15 -3.20 7.17
N CYS A 564 -6.16 -2.81 5.91
CA CYS A 564 -4.94 -2.63 5.10
C CYS A 564 -4.05 -1.45 5.51
N SER A 565 -4.38 -0.71 6.58
CA SER A 565 -3.55 0.34 7.17
C SER A 565 -3.13 0.06 8.60
N ALA A 566 -3.48 -1.10 9.13
CA ALA A 566 -3.08 -1.50 10.47
C ALA A 566 -1.56 -1.77 10.54
N GLY A 567 -0.99 -1.57 11.71
CA GLY A 567 0.42 -1.82 12.00
C GLY A 567 0.76 -1.49 13.44
N LEU A 568 2.00 -1.75 13.84
CA LEU A 568 2.47 -1.59 15.22
C LEU A 568 2.22 -0.18 15.79
N PHE A 569 2.23 0.85 14.95
CA PHE A 569 1.98 2.23 15.41
C PHE A 569 0.53 2.49 15.84
N ASP A 570 -0.42 1.60 15.54
CA ASP A 570 -1.80 1.73 16.02
C ASP A 570 -1.89 1.57 17.55
N ILE A 571 -0.83 1.01 18.19
CA ILE A 571 -0.71 0.88 19.64
C ILE A 571 -0.77 2.25 20.35
N ILE A 572 -0.28 3.31 19.70
CA ILE A 572 -0.27 4.67 20.27
C ILE A 572 -1.69 5.17 20.53
N GLU A 573 -2.57 5.07 19.51
CA GLU A 573 -3.98 5.48 19.64
C GLU A 573 -4.73 4.58 20.63
N LEU A 574 -4.41 3.29 20.62
CA LEU A 574 -5.00 2.31 21.52
C LEU A 574 -4.65 2.61 22.98
N ASP A 575 -3.35 2.81 23.30
CA ASP A 575 -2.90 3.08 24.67
C ASP A 575 -3.41 4.44 25.16
N GLN A 576 -3.47 5.46 24.29
CA GLN A 576 -4.07 6.74 24.63
C GLN A 576 -5.55 6.60 24.98
N ALA A 577 -6.31 5.79 24.23
CA ALA A 577 -7.71 5.51 24.53
C ALA A 577 -7.88 4.71 25.84
N THR A 578 -6.99 3.72 26.06
CA THR A 578 -6.96 2.90 27.30
C THR A 578 -6.67 3.76 28.54
N ILE A 579 -5.67 4.63 28.47
CA ILE A 579 -5.35 5.56 29.58
C ILE A 579 -6.61 6.36 29.95
N LYS A 580 -7.28 6.96 28.98
CA LYS A 580 -8.48 7.75 29.22
C LYS A 580 -9.62 6.91 29.83
N GLU A 581 -9.88 5.74 29.26
CA GLU A 581 -10.90 4.81 29.77
C GLU A 581 -10.66 4.42 31.21
N LYS A 582 -9.40 4.08 31.57
CA LYS A 582 -9.04 3.68 32.95
C LYS A 582 -9.08 4.87 33.92
N GLN A 583 -8.70 6.06 33.49
CA GLN A 583 -8.85 7.29 34.26
C GLN A 583 -10.34 7.58 34.57
N ASP A 584 -11.21 7.46 33.58
CA ASP A 584 -12.67 7.62 33.78
C ASP A 584 -13.21 6.55 34.74
N ALA A 585 -12.74 5.30 34.63
CA ALA A 585 -13.15 4.19 35.51
C ALA A 585 -12.71 4.36 36.97
N LEU A 586 -11.62 5.09 37.26
CA LEU A 586 -11.17 5.37 38.61
C LEU A 586 -12.20 6.17 39.46
N ALA A 587 -13.12 6.88 38.83
CA ALA A 587 -14.19 7.62 39.47
C ALA A 587 -15.41 6.75 39.83
N GLN A 588 -15.49 5.50 39.38
CA GLN A 588 -16.63 4.62 39.63
C GLN A 588 -16.59 4.03 41.03
N PRO A 589 -17.73 3.94 41.73
CA PRO A 589 -17.81 3.29 43.04
C PRO A 589 -17.44 1.79 42.93
N GLY A 590 -16.57 1.31 43.82
CA GLY A 590 -16.14 -0.09 43.88
C GLY A 590 -15.06 -0.49 42.86
N ALA A 591 -14.47 0.49 42.17
CA ALA A 591 -13.38 0.23 41.21
C ALA A 591 -12.12 -0.30 41.94
N ASP A 592 -11.46 -1.30 41.37
CA ASP A 592 -10.12 -1.75 41.75
C ASP A 592 -9.09 -0.70 41.33
N LYS A 593 -8.85 0.26 42.20
CA LYS A 593 -7.99 1.43 41.94
C LYS A 593 -6.57 1.04 41.63
N ASP A 594 -5.98 0.07 42.35
CA ASP A 594 -4.61 -0.36 42.10
C ASP A 594 -4.43 -1.00 40.74
N ARG A 595 -5.37 -1.85 40.34
CA ARG A 595 -5.36 -2.44 39.02
C ARG A 595 -5.48 -1.37 37.91
N LEU A 596 -6.43 -0.46 38.03
CA LEU A 596 -6.63 0.61 37.06
C LEU A 596 -5.40 1.54 36.94
N LEU A 597 -4.75 1.86 38.05
CA LEU A 597 -3.52 2.68 38.07
C LEU A 597 -2.36 1.93 37.41
N ARG A 598 -2.21 0.62 37.64
CA ARG A 598 -1.21 -0.20 36.96
C ARG A 598 -1.47 -0.24 35.44
N ASP A 599 -2.72 -0.42 35.01
CA ASP A 599 -3.10 -0.40 33.60
C ASP A 599 -2.74 0.95 32.94
N ILE A 600 -2.92 2.07 33.63
CA ILE A 600 -2.54 3.41 33.16
C ILE A 600 -1.02 3.52 33.00
N VAL A 601 -0.23 3.10 34.03
CA VAL A 601 1.23 3.15 33.95
C VAL A 601 1.75 2.25 32.84
N PHE A 602 1.20 1.05 32.70
CA PHE A 602 1.56 0.12 31.63
C PHE A 602 1.32 0.73 30.23
N SER A 603 0.11 1.26 30.00
CA SER A 603 -0.23 1.88 28.72
C SER A 603 0.62 3.13 28.44
N ALA A 604 0.88 3.97 29.45
CA ALA A 604 1.77 5.12 29.32
C ALA A 604 3.21 4.71 28.98
N SER A 605 3.73 3.65 29.62
CA SER A 605 5.07 3.12 29.36
C SER A 605 5.19 2.52 27.96
N ARG A 606 4.14 1.84 27.45
CA ARG A 606 4.16 1.18 26.15
C ARG A 606 3.93 2.14 24.97
N MET A 607 3.08 3.13 25.15
CA MET A 607 2.51 3.99 24.11
C MET A 607 3.50 4.48 23.06
N LEU A 608 4.67 4.93 23.45
CA LEU A 608 5.65 5.55 22.55
C LEU A 608 6.86 4.66 22.22
N LEU A 609 6.96 3.43 22.76
CA LEU A 609 8.11 2.54 22.53
C LEU A 609 8.34 2.25 21.05
N VAL A 610 7.25 2.07 20.28
CA VAL A 610 7.29 1.83 18.83
C VAL A 610 7.97 2.98 18.07
N THR A 611 7.93 4.20 18.57
CA THR A 611 8.60 5.36 17.95
C THR A 611 10.13 5.30 18.09
N ARG A 612 10.63 4.45 19.00
CA ARG A 612 12.04 4.15 19.22
C ARG A 612 12.46 2.79 18.64
N GLY A 613 11.59 2.15 17.84
CA GLY A 613 11.86 0.87 17.23
C GLY A 613 11.75 -0.32 18.18
N ALA A 614 11.23 -0.12 19.39
CA ALA A 614 10.99 -1.19 20.34
C ALA A 614 9.59 -1.79 20.15
N ASP A 615 9.52 -3.13 20.16
CA ASP A 615 8.30 -3.94 20.10
C ASP A 615 8.37 -5.00 21.21
N PRO A 616 8.12 -4.60 22.49
CA PRO A 616 8.23 -5.48 23.63
C PRO A 616 7.17 -6.58 23.59
N ARG A 617 7.55 -7.80 23.98
CA ARG A 617 6.70 -9.00 23.94
C ARG A 617 6.22 -9.45 25.31
N THR A 618 6.75 -8.86 26.38
CA THR A 618 6.34 -9.11 27.75
C THR A 618 6.15 -7.80 28.50
N ASP A 619 5.36 -7.83 29.57
CA ASP A 619 5.11 -6.66 30.42
C ASP A 619 6.42 -6.13 31.02
N ASP A 620 7.33 -7.03 31.39
CA ASP A 620 8.64 -6.67 31.96
C ASP A 620 9.50 -5.92 30.94
N GLU A 621 9.48 -6.35 29.65
CA GLU A 621 10.16 -5.64 28.56
C GLU A 621 9.55 -4.26 28.30
N VAL A 622 8.24 -4.06 28.49
CA VAL A 622 7.62 -2.74 28.37
C VAL A 622 8.24 -1.76 29.34
N TYR A 623 8.30 -2.13 30.62
CA TYR A 623 8.84 -1.26 31.64
C TYR A 623 10.35 -1.04 31.45
N ALA A 624 11.13 -2.09 31.20
CA ALA A 624 12.57 -1.99 30.97
C ALA A 624 12.90 -1.10 29.77
N ASN A 625 12.23 -1.31 28.62
CA ASN A 625 12.44 -0.47 27.44
C ASN A 625 12.01 0.98 27.67
N PHE A 626 10.98 1.23 28.47
CA PHE A 626 10.57 2.59 28.78
C PHE A 626 11.61 3.29 29.68
N GLU A 627 12.17 2.58 30.64
CA GLU A 627 13.26 3.10 31.46
C GLU A 627 14.46 3.47 30.59
N ASP A 628 14.96 2.55 29.78
CA ASP A 628 16.13 2.76 28.93
C ASP A 628 15.93 3.86 27.87
N LEU A 629 14.83 3.79 27.13
CA LEU A 629 14.62 4.62 25.93
C LEU A 629 13.98 5.98 26.22
N PHE A 630 13.38 6.18 27.39
CA PHE A 630 12.70 7.43 27.74
C PHE A 630 13.22 8.07 29.01
N ILE A 631 13.44 7.33 30.08
CA ILE A 631 13.93 7.89 31.33
C ILE A 631 15.46 8.09 31.28
N ASP A 632 16.23 7.06 30.96
CA ASP A 632 17.70 7.15 30.85
C ASP A 632 18.16 8.03 29.70
N ALA A 633 17.38 8.05 28.63
CA ALA A 633 17.57 8.99 27.51
C ALA A 633 17.21 10.45 27.83
N GLY A 634 16.70 10.74 29.04
CA GLY A 634 16.36 12.09 29.50
C GLY A 634 15.14 12.73 28.83
N ILE A 635 14.30 11.91 28.14
CA ILE A 635 13.09 12.38 27.46
C ILE A 635 11.95 12.56 28.45
N VAL A 636 11.90 11.68 29.46
CA VAL A 636 10.97 11.70 30.57
C VAL A 636 11.80 11.86 31.87
N SER A 637 11.30 12.64 32.84
CA SER A 637 12.01 12.89 34.09
C SER A 637 12.29 11.59 34.86
N ALA A 638 13.48 11.49 35.45
CA ALA A 638 13.86 10.41 36.36
C ALA A 638 12.94 10.26 37.59
N ASP A 639 12.18 11.29 37.94
CA ASP A 639 11.21 11.25 39.05
C ASP A 639 10.09 10.20 38.82
N PHE A 640 9.81 9.84 37.54
CA PHE A 640 8.81 8.82 37.22
C PHE A 640 9.32 7.39 37.36
N ARG A 641 10.64 7.15 37.55
CA ARG A 641 11.19 5.80 37.68
C ARG A 641 10.51 5.01 38.80
N SER A 642 10.34 5.62 39.97
CA SER A 642 9.69 4.96 41.10
C SER A 642 8.26 4.50 40.81
N VAL A 643 7.51 5.26 40.00
CA VAL A 643 6.14 4.89 39.62
C VAL A 643 6.16 3.68 38.66
N VAL A 644 7.10 3.67 37.72
CA VAL A 644 7.28 2.57 36.77
C VAL A 644 7.71 1.29 37.47
N GLU A 645 8.70 1.37 38.36
CA GLU A 645 9.17 0.23 39.18
C GLU A 645 8.05 -0.35 40.06
N LYS A 646 7.27 0.52 40.76
CA LYS A 646 6.11 0.05 41.55
C LYS A 646 5.08 -0.69 40.70
N ALA A 647 4.76 -0.19 39.49
CA ALA A 647 3.86 -0.87 38.57
C ALA A 647 4.42 -2.22 38.14
N ARG A 648 5.72 -2.27 37.77
CA ARG A 648 6.45 -3.48 37.37
C ARG A 648 6.42 -4.57 38.45
N HIS A 649 6.58 -4.20 39.70
CA HIS A 649 6.56 -5.14 40.82
C HIS A 649 5.18 -5.33 41.46
N SER A 650 4.12 -4.85 40.82
CA SER A 650 2.72 -4.97 41.27
C SER A 650 2.49 -4.36 42.68
N GLU A 651 3.29 -3.36 43.08
CA GLU A 651 3.10 -2.60 44.30
C GLU A 651 1.90 -1.66 44.21
N SER A 652 1.39 -1.19 45.37
CA SER A 652 0.28 -0.25 45.40
C SER A 652 0.69 1.13 44.86
N LEU A 653 -0.15 1.63 43.94
CA LEU A 653 0.02 2.96 43.32
C LEU A 653 -0.93 4.02 43.87
N ILE A 654 -1.82 3.67 44.79
CA ILE A 654 -2.84 4.61 45.32
C ILE A 654 -2.18 5.85 45.94
N ALA A 655 -1.09 5.68 46.72
CA ALA A 655 -0.38 6.79 47.37
C ALA A 655 0.36 7.71 46.37
N VAL A 656 0.66 7.24 45.18
CA VAL A 656 1.39 7.97 44.13
C VAL A 656 0.51 8.30 42.91
N ARG A 657 -0.81 8.31 43.09
CA ARG A 657 -1.79 8.54 42.01
C ARG A 657 -1.49 9.80 41.19
N GLU A 658 -1.17 10.91 41.84
CA GLU A 658 -0.83 12.18 41.17
C GLU A 658 0.35 12.01 40.21
N GLN A 659 1.35 11.21 40.60
CA GLN A 659 2.51 10.90 39.74
C GLN A 659 2.11 9.99 38.56
N VAL A 660 1.18 9.04 38.74
CA VAL A 660 0.63 8.23 37.64
C VAL A 660 -0.07 9.12 36.63
N ASP A 661 -0.94 10.03 37.10
CA ASP A 661 -1.66 10.95 36.20
C ASP A 661 -0.68 11.91 35.49
N ALA A 662 0.37 12.37 36.18
CA ALA A 662 1.42 13.22 35.63
C ALA A 662 2.26 12.48 34.57
N LEU A 663 2.61 11.20 34.78
CA LEU A 663 3.30 10.36 33.80
C LEU A 663 2.46 10.20 32.54
N ALA A 664 1.19 9.82 32.69
CA ALA A 664 0.26 9.66 31.55
C ALA A 664 0.09 10.96 30.76
N ALA A 665 -0.09 12.09 31.44
CA ALA A 665 -0.18 13.41 30.83
C ALA A 665 1.11 13.76 30.06
N LYS A 666 2.29 13.46 30.65
CA LYS A 666 3.59 13.72 30.01
C LYS A 666 3.80 12.93 28.73
N VAL A 667 3.43 11.64 28.71
CA VAL A 667 3.57 10.80 27.52
C VAL A 667 2.60 11.26 26.40
N ILE A 668 1.38 11.63 26.75
CA ILE A 668 0.41 12.20 25.80
C ILE A 668 0.91 13.55 25.24
N GLU A 669 1.48 14.42 26.08
CA GLU A 669 2.11 15.68 25.64
C GLU A 669 3.27 15.43 24.67
N LEU A 670 4.13 14.46 24.97
CA LEU A 670 5.24 14.07 24.09
C LEU A 670 4.72 13.66 22.71
N TYR A 671 3.68 12.82 22.64
CA TYR A 671 3.05 12.43 21.39
C TYR A 671 2.48 13.62 20.61
N ALA A 672 1.80 14.53 21.30
CA ALA A 672 1.23 15.73 20.68
C ALA A 672 2.32 16.64 20.06
N ASN A 673 3.49 16.71 20.69
CA ASN A 673 4.63 17.53 20.25
C ASN A 673 5.52 16.86 19.19
N MET A 674 5.36 15.57 18.89
CA MET A 674 6.05 14.91 17.79
C MET A 674 5.63 15.49 16.45
N ASP A 675 6.51 15.43 15.46
CA ASP A 675 6.18 15.77 14.08
C ASP A 675 5.26 14.72 13.40
N ASP A 676 4.93 14.91 12.14
CA ASP A 676 4.09 13.99 11.37
C ASP A 676 4.73 12.59 11.19
N SER A 677 6.04 12.48 11.30
CA SER A 677 6.79 11.23 11.19
C SER A 677 7.00 10.53 12.54
N LEU A 678 6.42 11.09 13.61
CA LEU A 678 6.59 10.67 15.01
C LEU A 678 8.04 10.73 15.49
N GLN A 679 8.78 11.71 15.00
CA GLN A 679 10.09 12.06 15.52
C GLN A 679 9.92 13.17 16.57
N PHE A 680 10.74 13.10 17.65
CA PHE A 680 10.85 14.24 18.53
C PHE A 680 11.53 15.37 17.77
N LYS A 681 10.98 16.58 17.82
CA LYS A 681 11.70 17.75 17.36
C LYS A 681 13.00 17.79 18.20
N THR A 682 14.11 17.54 17.59
CA THR A 682 15.41 17.72 18.23
C THR A 682 15.50 19.18 18.64
N VAL A 683 15.29 19.45 19.93
CA VAL A 683 15.86 20.64 20.53
C VAL A 683 17.36 20.35 20.54
N VAL A 684 18.05 20.77 19.48
CA VAL A 684 19.49 20.87 19.52
C VAL A 684 19.76 21.85 20.65
N ALA A 685 20.10 21.34 21.83
CA ALA A 685 20.70 22.17 22.84
C ALA A 685 21.93 22.80 22.15
N PRO A 686 22.05 24.12 22.09
CA PRO A 686 23.22 24.71 21.47
C PRO A 686 24.42 24.22 22.27
N ALA A 687 25.39 23.58 21.58
CA ALA A 687 26.69 23.34 22.17
C ALA A 687 27.20 24.64 22.76
N PRO A 688 27.87 24.62 23.94
CA PRO A 688 28.33 25.84 24.54
C PRO A 688 29.31 26.53 23.58
N GLN A 689 28.84 27.55 22.90
CA GLN A 689 29.67 28.43 22.08
C GLN A 689 30.60 29.18 23.03
N LYS A 690 31.92 28.98 22.84
CA LYS A 690 32.92 29.89 23.36
C LYS A 690 32.56 31.30 22.90
N ALA A 691 32.37 32.18 23.84
CA ALA A 691 32.13 33.59 23.62
C ALA A 691 33.29 34.20 22.82
N GLU A 692 33.01 34.63 21.59
CA GLU A 692 33.79 35.66 20.91
C GLU A 692 33.07 36.99 21.02
N PRO A 693 33.80 38.10 21.18
CA PRO A 693 33.19 39.37 21.58
C PRO A 693 32.38 39.99 20.49
N ALA A 694 31.19 40.45 20.87
CA ALA A 694 30.24 41.15 20.05
C ALA A 694 30.84 42.39 19.37
N LYS A 695 30.79 42.45 18.05
CA LYS A 695 30.81 43.73 17.31
C LYS A 695 29.41 44.31 17.32
N ASN A 696 29.25 45.39 18.03
CA ASN A 696 28.10 46.30 18.01
C ASN A 696 28.06 46.97 16.65
N ASP A 697 27.22 46.54 15.74
CA ASP A 697 26.74 47.40 14.62
C ASP A 697 25.32 47.84 14.99
N GLY A 698 25.16 49.12 15.25
CA GLY A 698 23.94 49.76 15.73
C GLY A 698 22.74 49.51 14.83
N ILE A 699 21.78 48.73 15.29
CA ILE A 699 20.45 48.65 14.71
C ILE A 699 19.64 49.78 15.34
N THR A 700 19.27 50.76 14.55
CA THR A 700 18.36 51.86 14.91
C THR A 700 16.96 51.26 15.14
N ASP A 701 16.33 51.61 16.23
CA ASP A 701 15.06 51.13 16.76
C ASP A 701 13.82 51.70 16.01
N ASP A 702 13.92 52.06 14.72
CA ASP A 702 12.85 52.69 13.96
C ASP A 702 12.39 51.78 12.80
N ALA A 703 11.33 51.03 13.05
CA ALA A 703 10.65 50.24 12.01
C ALA A 703 9.81 51.16 11.09
N ASP A 704 9.90 50.97 9.75
CA ASP A 704 9.15 51.70 8.76
C ASP A 704 7.62 51.57 8.89
N VAL A 705 7.18 50.37 9.33
CA VAL A 705 5.78 50.03 9.56
C VAL A 705 5.62 49.33 10.91
N LYS A 706 4.65 49.79 11.72
CA LYS A 706 4.32 49.15 13.02
C LYS A 706 2.87 48.71 13.03
N LYS A 707 2.60 47.45 13.42
CA LYS A 707 1.26 46.88 13.48
C LYS A 707 1.04 46.12 14.78
N ASP A 708 -0.15 46.26 15.34
CA ASP A 708 -0.59 45.51 16.52
C ASP A 708 -1.55 44.39 16.08
N PHE A 709 -1.11 43.14 16.23
CA PHE A 709 -1.88 41.95 15.93
C PHE A 709 -2.22 41.14 17.19
N ARG A 710 -2.13 41.73 18.38
CA ARG A 710 -2.60 41.12 19.60
C ARG A 710 -4.12 40.93 19.56
N GLY A 711 -4.63 39.87 20.15
CA GLY A 711 -6.05 39.45 20.06
C GLY A 711 -6.47 38.86 18.71
N VAL A 712 -5.56 38.72 17.77
CA VAL A 712 -5.83 38.09 16.46
C VAL A 712 -5.48 36.61 16.52
N ALA A 713 -6.46 35.72 16.34
CA ALA A 713 -6.25 34.28 16.38
C ALA A 713 -5.41 33.76 15.17
N CYS A 714 -4.60 32.73 15.38
CA CYS A 714 -3.96 31.96 14.31
C CYS A 714 -5.01 31.23 13.46
N PRO A 715 -4.90 31.22 12.08
CA PRO A 715 -3.78 31.72 11.26
C PRO A 715 -3.91 33.17 10.80
N MET A 716 -4.93 33.93 11.23
CA MET A 716 -5.21 35.27 10.72
C MET A 716 -4.12 36.31 11.01
N ASN A 717 -3.39 36.19 12.10
CA ASN A 717 -2.24 37.06 12.42
C ASN A 717 -1.11 36.92 11.38
N PHE A 718 -0.81 35.70 10.90
CA PHE A 718 0.15 35.50 9.82
C PHE A 718 -0.38 36.06 8.48
N VAL A 719 -1.66 35.86 8.15
CA VAL A 719 -2.27 36.42 6.95
C VAL A 719 -2.16 37.95 6.91
N LYS A 720 -2.44 38.62 8.05
CA LYS A 720 -2.29 40.03 8.19
C LYS A 720 -0.82 40.49 8.04
N THR A 721 0.12 39.76 8.67
CA THR A 721 1.56 40.02 8.51
C THR A 721 1.98 39.92 7.04
N LYS A 722 1.50 38.93 6.31
CA LYS A 722 1.80 38.73 4.90
C LYS A 722 1.21 39.85 4.03
N ILE A 723 0.02 40.34 4.32
CA ILE A 723 -0.60 41.48 3.62
C ILE A 723 0.26 42.76 3.80
N GLU A 724 0.68 43.06 5.03
CA GLU A 724 1.53 44.23 5.28
C GLU A 724 2.87 44.08 4.54
N LEU A 725 3.54 42.93 4.65
CA LEU A 725 4.78 42.69 3.92
C LEU A 725 4.61 42.82 2.39
N SER A 726 3.44 42.44 1.84
CA SER A 726 3.19 42.54 0.40
C SER A 726 3.13 43.99 -0.12
N THR A 727 2.76 44.94 0.74
CA THR A 727 2.66 46.38 0.40
C THR A 727 3.97 47.13 0.60
N MET A 728 4.95 46.55 1.26
CA MET A 728 6.25 47.14 1.59
C MET A 728 7.27 46.95 0.47
N LYS A 729 8.29 47.80 0.42
CA LYS A 729 9.45 47.67 -0.50
C LYS A 729 10.52 46.77 0.13
N SER A 730 11.32 46.11 -0.73
CA SER A 730 12.46 45.31 -0.27
C SER A 730 13.40 46.16 0.62
N GLY A 731 13.85 45.57 1.74
CA GLY A 731 14.72 46.22 2.72
C GLY A 731 14.00 46.96 3.86
N GLN A 732 12.71 47.28 3.72
CA GLN A 732 11.94 47.96 4.77
C GLN A 732 11.69 47.03 5.98
N LEU A 733 11.52 47.66 7.15
CA LEU A 733 11.33 47.01 8.44
C LEU A 733 9.88 47.06 8.89
N LEU A 734 9.29 45.88 9.20
CA LEU A 734 7.97 45.73 9.80
C LEU A 734 8.11 45.28 11.26
N GLU A 735 7.57 46.06 12.17
CA GLU A 735 7.39 45.65 13.57
C GLU A 735 5.96 45.18 13.80
N ILE A 736 5.79 44.00 14.36
CA ILE A 736 4.47 43.47 14.74
C ILE A 736 4.44 43.08 16.22
N LEU A 737 3.29 43.29 16.87
CA LEU A 737 3.03 42.84 18.22
C LEU A 737 2.12 41.57 18.15
N LEU A 738 2.51 40.52 18.87
CA LEU A 738 1.83 39.23 18.89
C LEU A 738 1.56 38.76 20.32
N ASP A 739 0.45 38.06 20.52
CA ASP A 739 0.18 37.39 21.80
C ASP A 739 1.16 36.26 22.06
N ASP A 740 1.34 35.91 23.33
CA ASP A 740 2.06 34.72 23.77
C ASP A 740 1.33 33.45 23.29
N GLY A 741 2.06 32.32 23.12
CA GLY A 741 1.50 31.06 22.67
C GLY A 741 1.56 30.85 21.15
N GLN A 742 0.46 30.45 20.51
CA GLN A 742 0.43 30.10 19.06
C GLN A 742 0.90 31.21 18.12
N PRO A 743 0.53 32.50 18.30
CA PRO A 743 0.95 33.56 17.40
C PRO A 743 2.47 33.70 17.29
N ILE A 744 3.17 33.85 18.42
CA ILE A 744 4.63 33.99 18.40
C ILE A 744 5.36 32.72 17.96
N ASN A 745 4.80 31.54 18.22
CA ASN A 745 5.40 30.27 17.81
C ASN A 745 5.30 30.06 16.28
N ASN A 746 4.27 30.57 15.63
CA ASN A 746 3.98 30.27 14.22
C ASN A 746 4.39 31.41 13.25
N VAL A 747 4.13 32.67 13.59
CA VAL A 747 4.30 33.79 12.66
C VAL A 747 5.77 33.99 12.23
N PRO A 748 6.76 34.03 13.14
CA PRO A 748 8.16 34.22 12.74
C PRO A 748 8.68 33.10 11.81
N GLY A 749 8.29 31.87 12.09
CA GLY A 749 8.64 30.70 11.27
C GLY A 749 8.05 30.79 9.85
N SER A 750 6.76 31.15 9.76
CA SER A 750 6.07 31.31 8.48
C SER A 750 6.62 32.49 7.65
N VAL A 751 7.00 33.58 8.33
CA VAL A 751 7.62 34.75 7.67
C VAL A 751 8.99 34.40 7.05
N ARG A 752 9.80 33.61 7.77
CA ARG A 752 11.08 33.09 7.23
C ARG A 752 10.86 32.15 6.03
N GLN A 753 9.81 31.32 6.06
CA GLN A 753 9.47 30.43 4.94
C GLN A 753 9.04 31.20 3.68
N GLU A 754 8.44 32.38 3.82
CA GLU A 754 8.13 33.28 2.70
C GLU A 754 9.37 34.03 2.20
N GLY A 755 10.53 33.80 2.78
CA GLY A 755 11.82 34.37 2.35
C GLY A 755 12.17 35.72 2.99
N HIS A 756 11.40 36.20 3.95
CA HIS A 756 11.71 37.42 4.70
C HIS A 756 12.61 37.15 5.92
N GLU A 757 13.33 38.17 6.38
CA GLU A 757 14.25 38.03 7.50
C GLU A 757 13.59 38.49 8.82
N VAL A 758 13.54 37.65 9.83
CA VAL A 758 13.12 38.00 11.18
C VAL A 758 14.36 38.42 11.97
N LEU A 759 14.49 39.72 12.22
CA LEU A 759 15.66 40.33 12.85
C LEU A 759 15.69 40.14 14.37
N SER A 760 14.53 40.32 15.03
CA SER A 760 14.41 40.12 16.47
C SER A 760 13.02 39.60 16.85
N THR A 761 12.97 38.89 17.98
CA THR A 761 11.75 38.52 18.69
C THR A 761 11.99 38.81 20.18
N GLU A 762 11.32 39.81 20.72
CA GLU A 762 11.50 40.27 22.07
C GLU A 762 10.21 40.13 22.87
N LYS A 763 10.28 39.55 24.07
CA LYS A 763 9.14 39.47 24.98
C LYS A 763 9.00 40.76 25.78
N VAL A 764 7.83 41.38 25.69
CA VAL A 764 7.50 42.60 26.39
C VAL A 764 6.26 42.33 27.25
N ASP A 765 6.45 42.18 28.54
CA ASP A 765 5.41 41.82 29.53
C ASP A 765 4.64 40.55 29.10
N ASN A 766 3.39 40.69 28.66
CA ASN A 766 2.48 39.61 28.25
C ASN A 766 2.31 39.43 26.73
N TYR A 767 3.14 40.08 25.91
CA TYR A 767 3.12 39.98 24.45
C TYR A 767 4.53 39.96 23.86
N TRP A 768 4.64 39.75 22.56
CA TRP A 768 5.90 39.70 21.82
C TRP A 768 5.98 40.80 20.77
N LYS A 769 7.13 41.38 20.64
CA LYS A 769 7.52 42.29 19.60
C LYS A 769 8.41 41.56 18.60
N VAL A 770 8.02 41.56 17.32
CA VAL A 770 8.75 40.87 16.25
C VAL A 770 9.13 41.88 15.19
N LEU A 771 10.42 41.99 14.86
CA LEU A 771 10.94 42.89 13.82
C LEU A 771 11.33 42.05 12.59
N ILE A 772 10.79 42.41 11.44
CA ILE A 772 10.89 41.68 10.18
C ILE A 772 11.44 42.60 9.10
N ARG A 773 12.48 42.16 8.36
CA ARG A 773 12.96 42.85 7.15
C ARG A 773 12.32 42.21 5.95
N LYS A 774 11.68 43.04 5.09
CA LYS A 774 11.16 42.62 3.80
C LYS A 774 12.30 42.24 2.85
N LYS A 775 12.26 41.02 2.27
CA LYS A 775 13.16 40.62 1.19
C LYS A 775 12.70 41.18 -0.14
#